data_c0dd339ec37ecf2b9acf17343f847b95
#
_entry.id   c0dd339ec37ecf2b9acf17343f847b95
#
_cell.length_a   1.000
_cell.length_b   1.000
_cell.length_c   1.000
_cell.angle_alpha   90.00
_cell.angle_beta   90.00
_cell.angle_gamma   90.00
#
_symmetry.space_group_name_H-M   'P 1'
#
loop_
_entity.id
_entity.type
_entity.pdbx_description
1 polymer ?
#
loop_
_entity_poly.entity_id
_entity_poly.type
_entity_poly.pdbx_seq_one_letter_code
_entity_poly.pdbx_strand_id
1 'polypeptide(L)'
;MKLLYRFVKWAFSRGTLPYWCIFAYDTLSVLVSGLFVYTLQYGVDNLYTNLNRVGLGIGLCMVLYMLAFFIFHTFNGVLRYSSFIDLRRVAYSSFTASIAICVFHQLQIRFGLSNYILVPRFVSGVQIFITATMLTWTARMAAKALHDLYNNFGISKNVFIYGAQSGAVALARSIVSDPSSRYKIKGFISDNEMMTSSRISGIKVYEDSPELVETMRKLHVQALLVSPLQTEHFTHDTKFINGLIAAKIKIMMMPPAEEWDGKSTISHTLLHEVDIEELLPRDKIEVDMEAIKKMLTGHRILITGAAGSIGSEMARQVATFKPSELILVDQAETPMHDVRLYMMNHHKDLKVWSIVGSITNESQMEQIFAAHKPEYVFHAAAYKHVPMMEDTPAMAIQNNVFGTRVIADLAVKYQTRKFVMISTDKAVNPTNVMGCSKRICEIYCQSLNKAIQDGEVKGVTQFVTTRFGNVLGSNGSVIPLFKEQIKKGGPVTVTHKDIIRYFMLIPEACRLVLEAGTMGHGGEIFVFDMGDPVRIADLAQRMIELSGAKNVKIEYTGLRDGEKLYEEVLNDAEQTKPTVHPKIKVAAVREYSYKLARKNEMDLYDLSLQYDDMEIVRKMKEIVPEYKSRHSKYEVLDKK
;
A
#
# COMPACT_ATOMS: atom_id res chain seq x y z
N MET A 1 -21.54 35.20 -11.78
CA MET A 1 -20.68 33.99 -11.69
C MET A 1 -20.57 33.22 -13.01
N LYS A 2 -21.66 32.84 -13.71
CA LYS A 2 -21.59 32.07 -14.97
C LYS A 2 -20.84 32.80 -16.13
N LEU A 3 -20.96 34.11 -16.25
CA LEU A 3 -20.26 34.93 -17.28
C LEU A 3 -18.75 35.02 -16.99
N LEU A 4 -18.38 35.24 -15.72
CA LEU A 4 -16.99 35.26 -15.27
C LEU A 4 -16.33 33.90 -15.51
N TYR A 5 -17.03 32.80 -15.21
CA TYR A 5 -16.54 31.45 -15.51
C TYR A 5 -16.30 31.20 -17.00
N ARG A 6 -17.23 31.63 -17.86
CA ARG A 6 -17.06 31.48 -19.31
C ARG A 6 -15.87 32.28 -19.83
N PHE A 7 -15.65 33.48 -19.33
CA PHE A 7 -14.50 34.32 -19.69
C PHE A 7 -13.18 33.68 -19.20
N VAL A 8 -13.14 33.26 -17.95
CA VAL A 8 -11.96 32.62 -17.36
C VAL A 8 -11.65 31.30 -18.08
N LYS A 9 -12.67 30.48 -18.37
CA LYS A 9 -12.50 29.26 -19.18
C LYS A 9 -11.95 29.56 -20.57
N TRP A 10 -12.46 30.58 -21.25
CA TRP A 10 -11.98 30.98 -22.55
C TRP A 10 -10.54 31.49 -22.49
N ALA A 11 -10.18 32.33 -21.51
CA ALA A 11 -8.84 32.89 -21.33
C ALA A 11 -7.77 31.82 -21.02
N PHE A 12 -8.10 30.80 -20.21
CA PHE A 12 -7.14 29.78 -19.80
C PHE A 12 -7.15 28.51 -20.65
N SER A 13 -8.15 28.30 -21.53
CA SER A 13 -8.21 27.13 -22.42
C SER A 13 -7.25 27.22 -23.62
N ARG A 14 -6.72 28.41 -23.95
CA ARG A 14 -5.86 28.66 -25.11
C ARG A 14 -4.35 28.55 -24.86
N GLY A 15 -3.92 27.91 -23.76
CA GLY A 15 -2.51 27.76 -23.45
C GLY A 15 -1.90 28.92 -22.63
N THR A 16 -0.58 29.09 -22.67
CA THR A 16 0.12 30.20 -22.00
C THR A 16 0.08 31.46 -22.83
N LEU A 17 -0.15 32.61 -22.18
CA LEU A 17 0.00 33.92 -22.87
C LEU A 17 1.43 34.05 -23.43
N PRO A 18 1.59 34.48 -24.68
CA PRO A 18 2.92 34.74 -25.24
C PRO A 18 3.69 35.76 -24.37
N TYR A 19 4.99 35.59 -24.25
CA TYR A 19 5.87 36.44 -23.44
C TYR A 19 5.78 37.95 -23.83
N TRP A 20 5.56 38.25 -25.11
CA TRP A 20 5.41 39.61 -25.58
C TRP A 20 4.16 40.32 -25.03
N CYS A 21 3.09 39.59 -24.71
CA CYS A 21 1.89 40.15 -24.08
C CYS A 21 2.18 40.62 -22.66
N ILE A 22 3.00 39.88 -21.92
CA ILE A 22 3.42 40.25 -20.56
C ILE A 22 4.29 41.49 -20.61
N PHE A 23 5.24 41.51 -21.54
CA PHE A 23 6.12 42.67 -21.76
C PHE A 23 5.35 43.92 -22.16
N ALA A 24 4.39 43.79 -23.08
CA ALA A 24 3.52 44.89 -23.50
C ALA A 24 2.68 45.44 -22.35
N TYR A 25 2.11 44.55 -21.51
CA TYR A 25 1.35 44.94 -20.31
C TYR A 25 2.24 45.66 -19.27
N ASP A 26 3.43 45.15 -18.98
CA ASP A 26 4.38 45.80 -18.08
C ASP A 26 4.76 47.19 -18.57
N THR A 27 5.01 47.34 -19.88
CA THR A 27 5.30 48.62 -20.53
C THR A 27 4.10 49.58 -20.47
N LEU A 28 2.90 49.10 -20.75
CA LEU A 28 1.67 49.89 -20.65
C LEU A 28 1.42 50.38 -19.21
N SER A 29 1.74 49.53 -18.21
CA SER A 29 1.64 49.90 -16.79
C SER A 29 2.56 51.11 -16.46
N VAL A 30 3.74 51.18 -17.07
CA VAL A 30 4.65 52.34 -16.93
C VAL A 30 4.07 53.58 -17.57
N LEU A 31 3.51 53.44 -18.78
CA LEU A 31 2.84 54.55 -19.46
C LEU A 31 1.70 55.14 -18.63
N VAL A 32 0.81 54.30 -18.14
CA VAL A 32 -0.32 54.70 -17.29
C VAL A 32 0.17 55.36 -15.99
N SER A 33 1.19 54.80 -15.36
CA SER A 33 1.80 55.36 -14.15
C SER A 33 2.46 56.75 -14.41
N GLY A 34 3.14 56.87 -15.54
CA GLY A 34 3.75 58.14 -15.96
C GLY A 34 2.69 59.23 -16.19
N LEU A 35 1.68 58.92 -16.99
CA LEU A 35 0.55 59.86 -17.23
C LEU A 35 -0.14 60.27 -15.94
N PHE A 36 -0.41 59.30 -15.05
CA PHE A 36 -1.04 59.56 -13.76
C PHE A 36 -0.21 60.51 -12.89
N VAL A 37 1.09 60.26 -12.77
CA VAL A 37 2.00 61.06 -11.93
C VAL A 37 2.16 62.48 -12.52
N TYR A 38 2.30 62.60 -13.83
CA TYR A 38 2.37 63.91 -14.46
C TYR A 38 1.07 64.71 -14.31
N THR A 39 -0.07 64.06 -14.43
CA THR A 39 -1.38 64.72 -14.22
C THR A 39 -1.55 65.20 -12.77
N LEU A 40 -1.09 64.40 -11.78
CA LEU A 40 -1.12 64.81 -10.37
C LEU A 40 -0.22 66.00 -10.06
N GLN A 41 0.95 66.09 -10.72
CA GLN A 41 1.92 67.15 -10.42
C GLN A 41 1.66 68.45 -11.17
N TYR A 42 1.25 68.39 -12.42
CA TYR A 42 1.17 69.58 -13.29
C TYR A 42 -0.28 69.97 -13.58
N GLY A 43 -1.25 69.18 -13.22
CA GLY A 43 -2.65 69.37 -13.61
C GLY A 43 -2.92 69.02 -15.07
N VAL A 44 -4.20 68.87 -15.43
CA VAL A 44 -4.63 68.46 -16.79
C VAL A 44 -4.34 69.56 -17.81
N ASP A 45 -4.54 70.82 -17.47
CA ASP A 45 -4.34 71.93 -18.38
C ASP A 45 -2.87 72.13 -18.79
N ASN A 46 -1.94 71.98 -17.82
CA ASN A 46 -0.50 72.10 -18.12
C ASN A 46 0.03 70.83 -18.86
N LEU A 47 -0.68 69.70 -18.78
CA LEU A 47 -0.35 68.50 -19.55
C LEU A 47 -0.62 68.75 -21.05
N TYR A 48 -1.74 69.38 -21.38
CA TYR A 48 -2.08 69.72 -22.78
C TYR A 48 -1.15 70.80 -23.41
N THR A 49 -0.77 71.84 -22.68
CA THR A 49 0.12 72.90 -23.15
C THR A 49 1.56 72.38 -23.37
N ASN A 50 2.00 71.39 -22.65
CA ASN A 50 3.35 70.82 -22.76
C ASN A 50 3.38 69.40 -23.32
N LEU A 51 2.37 68.95 -24.06
CA LEU A 51 2.17 67.57 -24.49
C LEU A 51 3.42 66.92 -25.13
N ASN A 52 4.11 67.68 -26.02
CA ASN A 52 5.32 67.18 -26.69
C ASN A 52 6.48 66.94 -25.71
N ARG A 53 6.71 67.84 -24.75
CA ARG A 53 7.78 67.70 -23.74
C ARG A 53 7.50 66.59 -22.75
N VAL A 54 6.27 66.48 -22.30
CA VAL A 54 5.79 65.40 -21.40
C VAL A 54 5.83 64.08 -22.15
N GLY A 55 5.36 64.01 -23.38
CA GLY A 55 5.40 62.79 -24.20
C GLY A 55 6.82 62.27 -24.42
N LEU A 56 7.78 63.15 -24.70
CA LEU A 56 9.19 62.74 -24.78
C LEU A 56 9.75 62.27 -23.44
N GLY A 57 9.36 62.89 -22.30
CA GLY A 57 9.77 62.48 -20.95
C GLY A 57 9.21 61.11 -20.57
N ILE A 58 7.92 60.85 -20.85
CA ILE A 58 7.30 59.55 -20.64
C ILE A 58 7.91 58.52 -21.58
N GLY A 59 8.16 58.85 -22.85
CA GLY A 59 8.84 57.98 -23.80
C GLY A 59 10.22 57.52 -23.32
N LEU A 60 11.00 58.46 -22.78
CA LEU A 60 12.29 58.12 -22.14
C LEU A 60 12.12 57.17 -20.97
N CYS A 61 11.15 57.44 -20.06
CA CYS A 61 10.84 56.55 -18.97
C CYS A 61 10.47 55.15 -19.45
N MET A 62 9.61 55.05 -20.49
CA MET A 62 9.24 53.77 -21.08
C MET A 62 10.45 52.99 -21.59
N VAL A 63 11.36 53.65 -22.33
CA VAL A 63 12.58 53.01 -22.86
C VAL A 63 13.46 52.49 -21.71
N LEU A 64 13.66 53.27 -20.67
CA LEU A 64 14.47 52.87 -19.52
C LEU A 64 13.85 51.68 -18.77
N TYR A 65 12.54 51.70 -18.59
CA TYR A 65 11.82 50.57 -17.98
C TYR A 65 11.83 49.33 -18.90
N MET A 66 11.65 49.48 -20.20
CA MET A 66 11.73 48.35 -21.16
C MET A 66 13.12 47.71 -21.14
N LEU A 67 14.19 48.51 -21.09
CA LEU A 67 15.56 47.97 -20.92
C LEU A 67 15.73 47.21 -19.60
N ALA A 68 15.23 47.79 -18.50
CA ALA A 68 15.28 47.12 -17.21
C ALA A 68 14.47 45.81 -17.20
N PHE A 69 13.25 45.81 -17.76
CA PHE A 69 12.44 44.59 -17.88
C PHE A 69 13.14 43.51 -18.72
N PHE A 70 13.86 43.93 -19.76
CA PHE A 70 14.64 43.02 -20.60
C PHE A 70 15.84 42.43 -19.83
N ILE A 71 16.62 43.27 -19.12
CA ILE A 71 17.78 42.82 -18.32
C ILE A 71 17.38 41.84 -17.21
N PHE A 72 16.29 42.15 -16.49
CA PHE A 72 15.82 41.33 -15.39
C PHE A 72 14.88 40.17 -15.82
N HIS A 73 14.64 40.01 -17.12
CA HIS A 73 13.79 38.96 -17.71
C HIS A 73 12.41 38.84 -17.02
N THR A 74 11.73 39.96 -16.73
CA THR A 74 10.45 40.00 -16.02
C THR A 74 9.32 39.29 -16.76
N PHE A 75 9.42 39.11 -18.06
CA PHE A 75 8.44 38.53 -18.98
C PHE A 75 8.61 37.02 -19.18
N ASN A 76 9.70 36.40 -18.68
CA ASN A 76 9.95 34.95 -18.84
C ASN A 76 9.10 34.05 -17.92
N GLY A 77 8.31 34.63 -17.02
CA GLY A 77 7.42 33.91 -16.13
C GLY A 77 6.05 33.63 -16.74
N VAL A 78 5.42 32.50 -16.33
CA VAL A 78 4.02 32.22 -16.68
C VAL A 78 3.14 32.92 -15.66
N LEU A 79 2.34 33.94 -16.06
CA LEU A 79 1.52 34.77 -15.16
C LEU A 79 0.67 33.99 -14.15
N ARG A 80 0.10 32.84 -14.57
CA ARG A 80 -0.75 32.00 -13.75
C ARG A 80 0.01 31.26 -12.60
N TYR A 81 1.35 31.18 -12.73
CA TYR A 81 2.22 30.55 -11.71
C TYR A 81 3.17 31.53 -11.05
N SER A 82 2.85 32.85 -11.14
CA SER A 82 3.70 33.89 -10.57
C SER A 82 4.09 33.62 -9.13
N SER A 83 5.38 33.58 -8.87
CA SER A 83 6.00 33.34 -7.59
C SER A 83 6.49 34.63 -6.92
N PHE A 84 6.87 34.55 -5.65
CA PHE A 84 7.54 35.68 -4.98
C PHE A 84 8.83 36.10 -5.69
N ILE A 85 9.50 35.18 -6.35
CA ILE A 85 10.72 35.47 -7.14
C ILE A 85 10.40 36.39 -8.32
N ASP A 86 9.27 36.18 -9.00
CA ASP A 86 8.86 37.02 -10.14
C ASP A 86 8.48 38.42 -9.68
N LEU A 87 7.78 38.55 -8.56
CA LEU A 87 7.47 39.83 -7.95
C LEU A 87 8.75 40.62 -7.58
N ARG A 88 9.73 39.92 -6.99
CA ARG A 88 11.03 40.48 -6.64
C ARG A 88 11.80 40.98 -7.89
N ARG A 89 11.78 40.23 -8.99
CA ARG A 89 12.39 40.63 -10.28
C ARG A 89 11.77 41.93 -10.81
N VAL A 90 10.44 42.04 -10.77
CA VAL A 90 9.73 43.28 -11.15
C VAL A 90 10.13 44.44 -10.26
N ALA A 91 10.22 44.25 -8.95
CA ALA A 91 10.63 45.31 -8.03
C ALA A 91 12.06 45.79 -8.32
N TYR A 92 13.01 44.89 -8.55
CA TYR A 92 14.40 45.25 -8.86
C TYR A 92 14.50 45.95 -10.22
N SER A 93 13.80 45.50 -11.24
CA SER A 93 13.79 46.17 -12.56
C SER A 93 13.21 47.55 -12.48
N SER A 94 12.09 47.76 -11.80
CA SER A 94 11.47 49.08 -11.61
C SER A 94 12.34 49.99 -10.77
N PHE A 95 13.01 49.49 -9.73
CA PHE A 95 13.94 50.27 -8.92
C PHE A 95 15.15 50.77 -9.74
N THR A 96 15.75 49.87 -10.54
CA THR A 96 16.90 50.19 -11.39
C THR A 96 16.52 51.24 -12.45
N ALA A 97 15.34 51.08 -13.09
CA ALA A 97 14.82 52.06 -14.03
C ALA A 97 14.59 53.46 -13.41
N SER A 98 14.08 53.48 -12.17
CA SER A 98 13.87 54.75 -11.45
C SER A 98 15.17 55.47 -11.10
N ILE A 99 16.21 54.72 -10.73
CA ILE A 99 17.55 55.32 -10.54
C ILE A 99 18.05 55.92 -11.85
N ALA A 100 17.91 55.23 -12.98
CA ALA A 100 18.30 55.72 -14.28
C ALA A 100 17.55 57.03 -14.65
N ILE A 101 16.25 57.10 -14.38
CA ILE A 101 15.45 58.32 -14.55
C ILE A 101 15.98 59.48 -13.73
N CYS A 102 16.36 59.25 -12.47
CA CYS A 102 16.94 60.28 -11.61
C CYS A 102 18.28 60.81 -12.18
N VAL A 103 19.13 59.91 -12.68
CA VAL A 103 20.39 60.28 -13.34
C VAL A 103 20.13 61.14 -14.60
N PHE A 104 19.19 60.72 -15.45
CA PHE A 104 18.80 61.48 -16.63
C PHE A 104 18.20 62.84 -16.28
N HIS A 105 17.47 62.96 -15.18
CA HIS A 105 16.97 64.24 -14.69
C HIS A 105 18.12 65.22 -14.33
N GLN A 106 19.16 64.73 -13.66
CA GLN A 106 20.35 65.53 -13.32
C GLN A 106 21.11 65.94 -14.59
N LEU A 107 21.25 65.03 -15.55
CA LEU A 107 21.87 65.33 -16.83
C LEU A 107 21.07 66.38 -17.61
N GLN A 108 19.73 66.31 -17.66
CA GLN A 108 18.84 67.27 -18.25
C GLN A 108 19.08 68.71 -17.72
N ILE A 109 19.20 68.83 -16.38
CA ILE A 109 19.48 70.12 -15.73
C ILE A 109 20.88 70.63 -16.15
N ARG A 110 21.90 69.74 -16.08
CA ARG A 110 23.29 70.12 -16.36
C ARG A 110 23.52 70.58 -17.83
N PHE A 111 22.79 69.95 -18.79
CA PHE A 111 22.95 70.28 -20.23
C PHE A 111 21.89 71.22 -20.77
N GLY A 112 21.02 71.82 -19.93
CA GLY A 112 20.01 72.78 -20.33
C GLY A 112 18.91 72.22 -21.23
N LEU A 113 18.68 70.90 -21.26
CA LEU A 113 17.72 70.21 -22.12
C LEU A 113 16.26 70.35 -21.66
N SER A 114 15.98 71.07 -20.60
CA SER A 114 14.65 71.24 -19.99
C SER A 114 13.64 71.88 -20.94
N ASN A 115 14.12 72.63 -21.98
CA ASN A 115 13.25 73.21 -22.99
C ASN A 115 12.70 72.20 -24.02
N TYR A 116 13.33 70.99 -24.11
CA TYR A 116 12.97 69.99 -25.11
C TYR A 116 12.30 68.78 -24.51
N ILE A 117 12.75 68.35 -23.35
CA ILE A 117 12.27 67.12 -22.64
C ILE A 117 11.94 67.49 -21.22
N LEU A 118 10.83 66.95 -20.70
CA LEU A 118 10.46 67.07 -19.29
C LEU A 118 10.66 65.71 -18.58
N VAL A 119 11.85 65.45 -18.06
CA VAL A 119 12.15 64.23 -17.30
C VAL A 119 11.59 64.35 -15.87
N PRO A 120 10.96 63.30 -15.31
CA PRO A 120 10.41 63.32 -13.95
C PRO A 120 11.45 63.72 -12.91
N ARG A 121 11.07 64.62 -11.98
CA ARG A 121 11.87 64.94 -10.81
C ARG A 121 12.01 63.69 -9.90
N PHE A 122 12.94 63.71 -8.96
CA PHE A 122 13.18 62.61 -8.04
C PHE A 122 11.87 62.08 -7.39
N VAL A 123 11.04 62.98 -6.87
CA VAL A 123 9.75 62.62 -6.24
C VAL A 123 8.81 61.94 -7.24
N SER A 124 8.73 62.49 -8.47
CA SER A 124 7.91 61.87 -9.52
C SER A 124 8.45 60.53 -9.98
N GLY A 125 9.78 60.37 -10.04
CA GLY A 125 10.42 59.08 -10.31
C GLY A 125 10.08 58.01 -9.27
N VAL A 126 10.07 58.38 -8.00
CA VAL A 126 9.65 57.48 -6.89
C VAL A 126 8.16 57.14 -7.00
N GLN A 127 7.31 58.13 -7.34
CA GLN A 127 5.88 57.89 -7.51
C GLN A 127 5.61 56.94 -8.70
N ILE A 128 6.32 57.11 -9.82
CA ILE A 128 6.22 56.19 -11.00
C ILE A 128 6.70 54.77 -10.59
N PHE A 129 7.80 54.69 -9.84
CA PHE A 129 8.27 53.41 -9.31
C PHE A 129 7.21 52.66 -8.49
N ILE A 130 6.61 53.34 -7.52
CA ILE A 130 5.59 52.75 -6.64
C ILE A 130 4.35 52.35 -7.45
N THR A 131 3.81 53.26 -8.28
CA THR A 131 2.58 53.02 -9.02
C THR A 131 2.74 51.95 -10.10
N ALA A 132 3.84 51.96 -10.86
CA ALA A 132 4.12 50.96 -11.88
C ALA A 132 4.35 49.58 -11.27
N THR A 133 5.13 49.50 -10.16
CA THR A 133 5.36 48.25 -9.45
C THR A 133 4.06 47.70 -8.88
N MET A 134 3.24 48.53 -8.25
CA MET A 134 1.92 48.10 -7.73
C MET A 134 1.00 47.60 -8.82
N LEU A 135 0.94 48.30 -9.96
CA LEU A 135 0.06 47.92 -11.06
C LEU A 135 0.45 46.57 -11.66
N THR A 136 1.75 46.36 -11.90
CA THR A 136 2.28 45.09 -12.41
C THR A 136 2.12 43.94 -11.41
N TRP A 137 2.31 44.18 -10.10
CA TRP A 137 2.09 43.17 -9.05
C TRP A 137 0.62 42.80 -8.94
N THR A 138 -0.28 43.79 -8.90
CA THR A 138 -1.74 43.55 -8.82
C THR A 138 -2.23 42.68 -9.97
N ALA A 139 -1.77 42.95 -11.19
CA ALA A 139 -2.15 42.14 -12.35
C ALA A 139 -1.66 40.67 -12.24
N ARG A 140 -0.41 40.46 -11.80
CA ARG A 140 0.13 39.11 -11.62
C ARG A 140 -0.64 38.35 -10.53
N MET A 141 -0.93 39.02 -9.43
CA MET A 141 -1.72 38.42 -8.32
C MET A 141 -3.17 38.15 -8.75
N ALA A 142 -3.79 39.04 -9.51
CA ALA A 142 -5.14 38.85 -10.04
C ALA A 142 -5.18 37.70 -11.06
N ALA A 143 -4.20 37.57 -11.96
CA ALA A 143 -4.12 36.46 -12.91
C ALA A 143 -3.96 35.12 -12.18
N LYS A 144 -3.13 35.06 -11.13
CA LYS A 144 -2.97 33.89 -10.27
C LYS A 144 -4.27 33.56 -9.55
N ALA A 145 -4.91 34.52 -8.90
CA ALA A 145 -6.16 34.30 -8.17
C ALA A 145 -7.29 33.81 -9.09
N LEU A 146 -7.39 34.36 -10.32
CA LEU A 146 -8.36 33.87 -11.30
C LEU A 146 -8.06 32.46 -11.79
N HIS A 147 -6.79 32.11 -11.96
CA HIS A 147 -6.39 30.74 -12.30
C HIS A 147 -6.69 29.75 -11.17
N ASP A 148 -6.40 30.13 -9.92
CA ASP A 148 -6.71 29.32 -8.74
C ASP A 148 -8.24 29.13 -8.57
N LEU A 149 -9.02 30.18 -8.86
CA LEU A 149 -10.49 30.07 -8.92
C LEU A 149 -10.94 29.11 -10.02
N TYR A 150 -10.35 29.18 -11.21
CA TYR A 150 -10.68 28.30 -12.33
C TYR A 150 -10.43 26.83 -11.99
N ASN A 151 -9.29 26.51 -11.41
CA ASN A 151 -8.94 25.16 -11.00
C ASN A 151 -9.85 24.64 -9.88
N ASN A 152 -10.33 25.52 -9.01
CA ASN A 152 -11.26 25.17 -7.94
C ASN A 152 -12.73 24.96 -8.40
N PHE A 153 -13.09 25.27 -9.64
CA PHE A 153 -14.42 25.05 -10.22
C PHE A 153 -14.63 23.63 -10.78
N GLY A 154 -13.60 22.77 -10.78
CA GLY A 154 -13.75 21.34 -11.09
C GLY A 154 -14.55 20.62 -9.99
N ILE A 155 -15.08 19.41 -10.30
CA ILE A 155 -15.73 18.53 -9.32
C ILE A 155 -14.63 18.03 -8.36
N SER A 156 -14.33 18.83 -7.32
CA SER A 156 -13.35 18.46 -6.31
C SER A 156 -14.06 17.77 -5.14
N LYS A 157 -13.50 16.64 -4.70
CA LYS A 157 -13.96 15.92 -3.51
C LYS A 157 -13.39 16.62 -2.28
N ASN A 158 -14.28 17.02 -1.34
CA ASN A 158 -13.85 17.51 -0.03
C ASN A 158 -13.23 16.36 0.75
N VAL A 159 -12.02 16.55 1.28
CA VAL A 159 -11.29 15.53 2.02
C VAL A 159 -10.73 16.06 3.33
N PHE A 160 -10.58 15.18 4.30
CA PHE A 160 -9.75 15.38 5.49
C PHE A 160 -8.50 14.54 5.38
N ILE A 161 -7.45 14.93 6.09
CA ILE A 161 -6.21 14.16 6.21
C ILE A 161 -6.05 13.73 7.67
N TYR A 162 -5.93 12.42 7.90
CA TYR A 162 -5.65 11.84 9.22
C TYR A 162 -4.15 11.91 9.49
N GLY A 163 -3.80 12.64 10.55
CA GLY A 163 -2.46 13.04 10.92
C GLY A 163 -2.17 14.51 10.65
N ALA A 164 -1.24 15.09 11.44
CA ALA A 164 -0.78 16.48 11.33
C ALA A 164 0.74 16.61 11.26
N GLN A 165 1.47 15.48 11.18
CA GLN A 165 2.92 15.40 11.12
C GLN A 165 3.45 15.52 9.68
N SER A 166 4.77 15.36 9.51
CA SER A 166 5.49 15.56 8.25
C SER A 166 4.88 14.82 7.05
N GLY A 167 4.45 13.57 7.22
CA GLY A 167 3.81 12.76 6.17
C GLY A 167 2.49 13.35 5.69
N ALA A 168 1.64 13.83 6.60
CA ALA A 168 0.37 14.47 6.29
C ALA A 168 0.58 15.82 5.58
N VAL A 169 1.60 16.59 6.01
CA VAL A 169 1.96 17.87 5.37
C VAL A 169 2.50 17.63 3.96
N ALA A 170 3.32 16.60 3.76
CA ALA A 170 3.82 16.23 2.43
C ALA A 170 2.69 15.81 1.48
N LEU A 171 1.75 14.99 1.96
CA LEU A 171 0.55 14.60 1.21
C LEU A 171 -0.29 15.82 0.83
N ALA A 172 -0.53 16.73 1.78
CA ALA A 172 -1.25 17.96 1.53
C ALA A 172 -0.58 18.84 0.47
N ARG A 173 0.75 18.98 0.54
CA ARG A 173 1.53 19.70 -0.47
C ARG A 173 1.41 19.07 -1.86
N SER A 174 1.50 17.73 -1.94
CA SER A 174 1.32 16.99 -3.20
C SER A 174 -0.04 17.29 -3.83
N ILE A 175 -1.12 17.27 -3.03
CA ILE A 175 -2.49 17.57 -3.50
C ILE A 175 -2.61 19.02 -3.98
N VAL A 176 -2.08 19.99 -3.23
CA VAL A 176 -2.19 21.43 -3.55
C VAL A 176 -1.31 21.80 -4.74
N SER A 177 -0.16 21.15 -4.91
CA SER A 177 0.79 21.43 -6.00
C SER A 177 0.38 20.82 -7.34
N ASP A 178 -0.53 19.85 -7.34
CA ASP A 178 -1.02 19.22 -8.57
C ASP A 178 -2.33 19.86 -9.05
N PRO A 179 -2.31 20.63 -10.14
CA PRO A 179 -3.51 21.24 -10.69
C PRO A 179 -4.56 20.24 -11.19
N SER A 180 -4.16 18.98 -11.43
CA SER A 180 -5.07 17.90 -11.85
C SER A 180 -5.74 17.18 -10.68
N SER A 181 -5.33 17.46 -9.44
CA SER A 181 -5.87 16.86 -8.24
C SER A 181 -7.36 17.18 -8.08
N ARG A 182 -8.14 16.14 -7.84
CA ARG A 182 -9.59 16.24 -7.59
C ARG A 182 -9.94 16.39 -6.10
N TYR A 183 -8.96 16.59 -5.23
CA TYR A 183 -9.13 16.67 -3.79
C TYR A 183 -9.04 18.12 -3.30
N LYS A 184 -9.97 18.48 -2.39
CA LYS A 184 -9.98 19.76 -1.69
C LYS A 184 -9.90 19.51 -0.18
N ILE A 185 -8.76 19.82 0.41
CA ILE A 185 -8.52 19.57 1.83
C ILE A 185 -9.36 20.56 2.66
N LYS A 186 -10.18 20.02 3.58
CA LYS A 186 -11.04 20.78 4.49
C LYS A 186 -10.55 20.79 5.93
N GLY A 187 -9.71 19.83 6.31
CA GLY A 187 -9.17 19.72 7.66
C GLY A 187 -8.07 18.67 7.77
N PHE A 188 -7.30 18.79 8.82
CA PHE A 188 -6.41 17.76 9.33
C PHE A 188 -6.98 17.22 10.63
N ILE A 189 -6.65 15.98 10.98
CA ILE A 189 -7.03 15.34 12.23
C ILE A 189 -5.76 15.06 13.02
N SER A 190 -5.74 15.37 14.32
CA SER A 190 -4.62 15.07 15.21
C SER A 190 -5.11 14.65 16.59
N ASP A 191 -4.42 13.69 17.17
CA ASP A 191 -4.52 13.26 18.56
C ASP A 191 -3.75 14.16 19.53
N ASN A 192 -2.87 15.03 19.01
CA ASN A 192 -2.06 15.95 19.82
C ASN A 192 -2.83 17.24 20.12
N GLU A 193 -3.20 17.44 21.38
CA GLU A 193 -3.91 18.62 21.88
C GLU A 193 -3.20 19.94 21.53
N MET A 194 -1.87 19.98 21.48
CA MET A 194 -1.11 21.20 21.13
C MET A 194 -1.29 21.59 19.66
N MET A 195 -1.65 20.68 18.79
CA MET A 195 -1.88 20.95 17.38
C MET A 195 -3.36 21.23 17.07
N THR A 196 -4.27 20.85 17.96
CA THR A 196 -5.70 21.13 17.79
C THR A 196 -5.93 22.64 17.80
N SER A 197 -6.83 23.11 16.98
CA SER A 197 -7.11 24.54 16.74
C SER A 197 -6.04 25.32 15.98
N SER A 198 -4.87 24.73 15.70
CA SER A 198 -3.86 25.33 14.83
C SER A 198 -4.25 25.25 13.34
N ARG A 199 -3.48 25.90 12.47
CA ARG A 199 -3.67 25.85 11.03
C ARG A 199 -2.40 25.42 10.32
N ILE A 200 -2.47 24.37 9.51
CA ILE A 200 -1.38 23.92 8.64
C ILE A 200 -1.69 24.43 7.22
N SER A 201 -0.84 25.27 6.67
CA SER A 201 -1.05 25.91 5.35
C SER A 201 -2.43 26.61 5.23
N GLY A 202 -2.91 27.21 6.31
CA GLY A 202 -4.21 27.88 6.37
C GLY A 202 -5.43 26.97 6.63
N ILE A 203 -5.25 25.65 6.66
CA ILE A 203 -6.30 24.64 6.87
C ILE A 203 -6.32 24.27 8.36
N LYS A 204 -7.53 24.21 8.95
CA LYS A 204 -7.71 23.94 10.38
C LYS A 204 -7.37 22.49 10.73
N VAL A 205 -6.74 22.30 11.89
CA VAL A 205 -6.53 20.99 12.54
C VAL A 205 -7.67 20.74 13.53
N TYR A 206 -8.28 19.58 13.45
CA TYR A 206 -9.37 19.12 14.30
C TYR A 206 -8.85 18.04 15.25
N GLU A 207 -9.45 17.97 16.42
CA GLU A 207 -9.20 16.92 17.39
C GLU A 207 -9.82 15.60 16.94
N ASP A 208 -9.14 14.49 17.20
CA ASP A 208 -9.70 13.16 17.02
C ASP A 208 -10.71 12.88 18.14
N SER A 209 -11.99 13.10 17.84
CA SER A 209 -13.09 13.00 18.80
C SER A 209 -14.30 12.31 18.18
N PRO A 210 -15.19 11.70 19.00
CA PRO A 210 -16.41 11.06 18.49
C PRO A 210 -17.32 12.00 17.69
N GLU A 211 -17.25 13.30 17.93
CA GLU A 211 -18.07 14.34 17.26
C GLU A 211 -17.48 14.76 15.89
N LEU A 212 -16.27 14.33 15.60
CA LEU A 212 -15.56 14.70 14.37
C LEU A 212 -16.29 14.22 13.12
N VAL A 213 -16.85 13.01 13.14
CA VAL A 213 -17.59 12.44 12.00
C VAL A 213 -18.77 13.34 11.63
N GLU A 214 -19.50 13.88 12.62
CA GLU A 214 -20.61 14.79 12.36
C GLU A 214 -20.12 16.13 11.79
N THR A 215 -18.97 16.62 12.24
CA THR A 215 -18.32 17.80 11.68
C THR A 215 -17.91 17.56 10.21
N MET A 216 -17.36 16.39 9.91
CA MET A 216 -17.03 16.01 8.54
C MET A 216 -18.27 15.96 7.63
N ARG A 217 -19.41 15.45 8.13
CA ARG A 217 -20.70 15.46 7.42
C ARG A 217 -21.18 16.88 7.12
N LYS A 218 -21.14 17.80 8.10
CA LYS A 218 -21.50 19.23 7.92
C LYS A 218 -20.62 19.92 6.87
N LEU A 219 -19.35 19.55 6.78
CA LEU A 219 -18.40 20.07 5.79
C LEU A 219 -18.47 19.35 4.43
N HIS A 220 -19.44 18.43 4.27
CA HIS A 220 -19.61 17.61 3.06
C HIS A 220 -18.31 16.89 2.64
N VAL A 221 -17.62 16.30 3.63
CA VAL A 221 -16.42 15.50 3.39
C VAL A 221 -16.80 14.20 2.71
N GLN A 222 -16.14 13.84 1.64
CA GLN A 222 -16.41 12.66 0.82
C GLN A 222 -15.38 11.55 1.04
N ALA A 223 -14.16 11.93 1.48
CA ALA A 223 -13.13 10.95 1.79
C ALA A 223 -12.21 11.43 2.92
N LEU A 224 -11.68 10.48 3.66
CA LEU A 224 -10.58 10.62 4.60
C LEU A 224 -9.31 10.06 3.96
N LEU A 225 -8.22 10.81 3.96
CA LEU A 225 -6.91 10.40 3.47
C LEU A 225 -6.04 10.10 4.69
N VAL A 226 -5.60 8.85 4.84
CA VAL A 226 -4.77 8.45 5.98
C VAL A 226 -3.30 8.63 5.63
N SER A 227 -2.57 9.36 6.48
CA SER A 227 -1.12 9.56 6.33
C SER A 227 -0.38 8.24 6.58
N PRO A 228 0.69 7.90 5.82
CA PRO A 228 1.43 6.64 5.99
C PRO A 228 1.95 6.40 7.40
N LEU A 229 2.33 7.46 8.11
CA LEU A 229 2.86 7.39 9.48
C LEU A 229 1.77 7.22 10.56
N GLN A 230 0.50 7.30 10.20
CA GLN A 230 -0.64 7.20 11.12
C GLN A 230 -1.53 5.99 10.83
N THR A 231 -1.12 5.14 9.90
CA THR A 231 -1.90 3.96 9.49
C THR A 231 -2.18 3.02 10.66
N GLU A 232 -1.17 2.72 11.46
CA GLU A 232 -1.27 1.82 12.62
C GLU A 232 -2.24 2.38 13.67
N HIS A 233 -2.06 3.64 14.07
CA HIS A 233 -2.96 4.30 15.03
C HIS A 233 -4.40 4.34 14.51
N PHE A 234 -4.59 4.67 13.24
CA PHE A 234 -5.91 4.73 12.62
C PHE A 234 -6.62 3.37 12.62
N THR A 235 -5.92 2.26 12.28
CA THR A 235 -6.53 0.92 12.21
C THR A 235 -6.98 0.39 13.56
N HIS A 236 -6.41 0.88 14.67
CA HIS A 236 -6.83 0.52 16.03
C HIS A 236 -8.09 1.28 16.50
N ASP A 237 -8.41 2.43 15.91
CA ASP A 237 -9.64 3.16 16.25
C ASP A 237 -10.87 2.62 15.48
N THR A 238 -11.32 1.46 15.92
CA THR A 238 -12.48 0.77 15.33
C THR A 238 -13.76 1.59 15.43
N LYS A 239 -13.92 2.44 16.47
CA LYS A 239 -15.12 3.28 16.64
C LYS A 239 -15.17 4.39 15.59
N PHE A 240 -14.05 5.06 15.37
CA PHE A 240 -13.95 6.11 14.36
C PHE A 240 -14.14 5.54 12.95
N ILE A 241 -13.48 4.41 12.63
CA ILE A 241 -13.64 3.70 11.36
C ILE A 241 -15.11 3.36 11.10
N ASN A 242 -15.80 2.74 12.07
CA ASN A 242 -17.22 2.41 11.93
C ASN A 242 -18.09 3.67 11.75
N GLY A 243 -17.76 4.77 12.41
CA GLY A 243 -18.41 6.06 12.22
C GLY A 243 -18.26 6.61 10.81
N LEU A 244 -17.07 6.53 10.23
CA LEU A 244 -16.80 6.94 8.85
C LEU A 244 -17.57 6.08 7.84
N ILE A 245 -17.58 4.76 8.03
CA ILE A 245 -18.31 3.82 7.19
C ILE A 245 -19.81 4.13 7.24
N ALA A 246 -20.39 4.29 8.43
CA ALA A 246 -21.81 4.65 8.61
C ALA A 246 -22.15 6.02 7.98
N ALA A 247 -21.21 6.97 8.00
CA ALA A 247 -21.35 8.27 7.35
C ALA A 247 -21.11 8.22 5.84
N LYS A 248 -20.73 7.07 5.27
CA LYS A 248 -20.36 6.88 3.84
C LYS A 248 -19.20 7.76 3.39
N ILE A 249 -18.26 8.02 4.27
CA ILE A 249 -17.02 8.73 3.98
C ILE A 249 -15.99 7.67 3.54
N LYS A 250 -15.49 7.79 2.31
CA LYS A 250 -14.49 6.86 1.78
C LYS A 250 -13.17 7.00 2.53
N ILE A 251 -12.56 5.88 2.85
CA ILE A 251 -11.24 5.83 3.46
C ILE A 251 -10.23 5.55 2.34
N MET A 252 -9.21 6.40 2.24
CA MET A 252 -8.14 6.30 1.27
C MET A 252 -6.82 6.19 2.02
N MET A 253 -6.05 5.16 1.73
CA MET A 253 -4.74 4.94 2.33
C MET A 253 -3.62 5.04 1.31
N MET A 254 -2.41 5.25 1.79
CA MET A 254 -1.19 5.12 1.02
C MET A 254 -0.54 3.78 1.35
N PRO A 255 0.25 3.19 0.42
CA PRO A 255 1.07 2.03 0.74
C PRO A 255 1.90 2.26 2.01
N PRO A 256 2.17 1.21 2.80
CA PRO A 256 2.99 1.32 4.02
C PRO A 256 4.34 1.98 3.74
N ALA A 257 4.86 2.72 4.72
CA ALA A 257 6.14 3.43 4.60
C ALA A 257 7.35 2.49 4.38
N GLU A 258 7.21 1.20 4.70
CA GLU A 258 8.22 0.17 4.46
C GLU A 258 8.40 -0.18 2.97
N GLU A 259 7.39 0.03 2.15
CA GLU A 259 7.47 -0.09 0.69
C GLU A 259 8.02 1.18 0.02
N TRP A 260 8.20 2.25 0.81
CA TRP A 260 8.75 3.50 0.32
C TRP A 260 10.27 3.46 0.35
N ASP A 261 10.89 3.65 -0.80
CA ASP A 261 12.34 3.62 -1.02
C ASP A 261 13.10 4.81 -0.38
N GLY A 262 12.42 5.68 0.37
CA GLY A 262 12.98 6.89 0.99
C GLY A 262 13.40 7.98 0.00
N LYS A 263 13.29 7.74 -1.30
CA LYS A 263 13.71 8.65 -2.38
C LYS A 263 12.54 9.19 -3.20
N SER A 264 11.46 8.42 -3.32
CA SER A 264 10.25 8.84 -4.02
C SER A 264 9.50 9.90 -3.19
N THR A 265 9.02 10.94 -3.85
CA THR A 265 8.17 11.96 -3.20
C THR A 265 6.80 11.36 -2.87
N ILE A 266 6.32 11.62 -1.66
CA ILE A 266 4.94 11.27 -1.26
C ILE A 266 3.98 11.97 -2.24
N SER A 267 3.31 11.17 -3.08
CA SER A 267 2.35 11.66 -4.07
C SER A 267 0.96 11.15 -3.77
N HIS A 268 -0.04 12.03 -3.86
CA HIS A 268 -1.45 11.65 -3.75
C HIS A 268 -1.91 10.66 -4.84
N THR A 269 -1.12 10.43 -5.89
CA THR A 269 -1.39 9.42 -6.92
C THR A 269 -1.28 7.99 -6.40
N LEU A 270 -0.59 7.79 -5.27
CA LEU A 270 -0.47 6.50 -4.59
C LEU A 270 -1.67 6.18 -3.67
N LEU A 271 -2.60 7.12 -3.49
CA LEU A 271 -3.80 6.89 -2.69
C LEU A 271 -4.70 5.87 -3.37
N HIS A 272 -5.03 4.80 -2.65
CA HIS A 272 -6.02 3.80 -3.05
C HIS A 272 -7.18 3.76 -2.06
N GLU A 273 -8.33 3.30 -2.50
CA GLU A 273 -9.47 3.04 -1.60
C GLU A 273 -9.15 1.81 -0.77
N VAL A 274 -9.23 1.96 0.55
CA VAL A 274 -8.83 0.93 1.50
C VAL A 274 -9.63 -0.36 1.34
N ASP A 275 -8.94 -1.47 1.34
CA ASP A 275 -9.55 -2.79 1.45
C ASP A 275 -9.83 -3.15 2.91
N ILE A 276 -10.81 -4.04 3.13
CA ILE A 276 -11.20 -4.46 4.50
C ILE A 276 -10.03 -5.10 5.25
N GLU A 277 -9.14 -5.76 4.54
CA GLU A 277 -7.95 -6.40 5.08
C GLU A 277 -7.01 -5.39 5.77
N GLU A 278 -6.95 -4.17 5.24
CA GLU A 278 -6.12 -3.08 5.77
C GLU A 278 -6.75 -2.38 6.99
N LEU A 279 -8.06 -2.56 7.20
CA LEU A 279 -8.80 -1.97 8.33
C LEU A 279 -8.86 -2.87 9.57
N LEU A 280 -8.34 -4.09 9.51
CA LEU A 280 -8.31 -4.97 10.67
C LEU A 280 -7.17 -4.54 11.60
N PRO A 281 -7.45 -4.30 12.91
CA PRO A 281 -6.42 -3.91 13.88
C PRO A 281 -5.30 -4.94 13.95
N ARG A 282 -4.05 -4.53 13.92
CA ARG A 282 -2.90 -5.43 13.95
C ARG A 282 -1.69 -4.77 14.56
N ASP A 283 -0.96 -5.57 15.33
CA ASP A 283 0.37 -5.21 15.80
C ASP A 283 1.39 -5.44 14.69
N LYS A 284 2.36 -4.57 14.61
CA LYS A 284 3.49 -4.73 13.70
C LYS A 284 4.29 -5.98 14.07
N ILE A 285 4.55 -6.85 13.09
CA ILE A 285 5.40 -8.03 13.27
C ILE A 285 6.84 -7.62 12.99
N GLU A 286 7.67 -7.65 14.04
CA GLU A 286 9.10 -7.43 13.96
C GLU A 286 9.81 -8.79 13.94
N VAL A 287 10.69 -9.03 12.96
CA VAL A 287 11.47 -10.25 12.79
C VAL A 287 12.96 -9.94 12.79
N ASP A 288 13.79 -10.94 13.12
CA ASP A 288 15.25 -10.80 13.06
C ASP A 288 15.73 -10.83 11.59
N MET A 289 15.73 -9.64 10.98
CA MET A 289 16.15 -9.45 9.58
C MET A 289 17.59 -9.91 9.32
N GLU A 290 18.50 -9.79 10.29
CA GLU A 290 19.90 -10.23 10.12
C GLU A 290 20.03 -11.75 10.15
N ALA A 291 19.28 -12.44 11.01
CA ALA A 291 19.23 -13.91 11.02
C ALA A 291 18.63 -14.45 9.72
N ILE A 292 17.52 -13.85 9.23
CA ILE A 292 16.90 -14.21 7.96
C ILE A 292 17.86 -13.98 6.80
N LYS A 293 18.54 -12.84 6.76
CA LYS A 293 19.53 -12.51 5.75
C LYS A 293 20.68 -13.52 5.73
N LYS A 294 21.19 -13.90 6.89
CA LYS A 294 22.25 -14.92 7.02
C LYS A 294 21.79 -16.28 6.48
N MET A 295 20.53 -16.65 6.68
CA MET A 295 19.96 -17.90 6.19
C MET A 295 19.78 -17.91 4.67
N LEU A 296 19.38 -16.77 4.06
CA LEU A 296 18.91 -16.75 2.67
C LEU A 296 19.96 -16.22 1.68
N THR A 297 20.77 -15.22 2.06
CA THR A 297 21.70 -14.55 1.14
C THR A 297 22.77 -15.52 0.63
N GLY A 298 22.89 -15.61 -0.69
CA GLY A 298 23.91 -16.43 -1.35
C GLY A 298 23.64 -17.94 -1.33
N HIS A 299 22.51 -18.39 -0.75
CA HIS A 299 22.11 -19.79 -0.72
C HIS A 299 21.11 -20.15 -1.82
N ARG A 300 20.98 -21.45 -2.12
CA ARG A 300 20.02 -22.00 -3.10
C ARG A 300 18.72 -22.35 -2.37
N ILE A 301 17.63 -21.73 -2.77
CA ILE A 301 16.35 -21.81 -2.09
C ILE A 301 15.31 -22.45 -3.02
N LEU A 302 14.64 -23.50 -2.56
CA LEU A 302 13.50 -24.12 -3.25
C LEU A 302 12.20 -23.74 -2.53
N ILE A 303 11.22 -23.29 -3.29
CA ILE A 303 9.84 -23.04 -2.81
C ILE A 303 8.91 -23.91 -3.64
N THR A 304 8.19 -24.83 -2.99
CA THR A 304 7.11 -25.62 -3.61
C THR A 304 5.76 -24.97 -3.34
N GLY A 305 4.80 -25.12 -4.26
CA GLY A 305 3.54 -24.37 -4.18
C GLY A 305 3.75 -22.86 -4.44
N ALA A 306 4.77 -22.54 -5.24
CA ALA A 306 5.26 -21.18 -5.45
C ALA A 306 4.28 -20.25 -6.17
N ALA A 307 3.26 -20.77 -6.84
CA ALA A 307 2.19 -20.01 -7.47
C ALA A 307 0.97 -19.79 -6.55
N GLY A 308 0.93 -20.45 -5.38
CA GLY A 308 -0.08 -20.25 -4.35
C GLY A 308 0.09 -18.91 -3.61
N SER A 309 -0.93 -18.51 -2.84
CA SER A 309 -0.91 -17.23 -2.10
C SER A 309 0.28 -17.10 -1.14
N ILE A 310 0.61 -18.15 -0.39
CA ILE A 310 1.77 -18.15 0.51
C ILE A 310 3.07 -18.30 -0.29
N GLY A 311 3.15 -19.26 -1.21
CA GLY A 311 4.39 -19.53 -1.95
C GLY A 311 4.85 -18.35 -2.81
N SER A 312 3.93 -17.64 -3.46
CA SER A 312 4.26 -16.46 -4.28
C SER A 312 4.76 -15.30 -3.43
N GLU A 313 4.18 -15.08 -2.26
CA GLU A 313 4.66 -14.07 -1.33
C GLU A 313 6.00 -14.45 -0.68
N MET A 314 6.17 -15.72 -0.31
CA MET A 314 7.48 -16.25 0.12
C MET A 314 8.54 -16.00 -0.94
N ALA A 315 8.22 -16.24 -2.22
CA ALA A 315 9.14 -15.98 -3.32
C ALA A 315 9.53 -14.50 -3.43
N ARG A 316 8.55 -13.58 -3.27
CA ARG A 316 8.80 -12.14 -3.26
C ARG A 316 9.72 -11.73 -2.11
N GLN A 317 9.43 -12.17 -0.90
CA GLN A 317 10.22 -11.83 0.29
C GLN A 317 11.64 -12.43 0.21
N VAL A 318 11.77 -13.72 -0.12
CA VAL A 318 13.07 -14.39 -0.27
C VAL A 318 13.94 -13.71 -1.34
N ALA A 319 13.35 -13.27 -2.46
CA ALA A 319 14.08 -12.59 -3.53
C ALA A 319 14.77 -11.29 -3.06
N THR A 320 14.22 -10.58 -2.06
CA THR A 320 14.81 -9.34 -1.52
C THR A 320 16.15 -9.60 -0.81
N PHE A 321 16.36 -10.82 -0.30
CA PHE A 321 17.60 -11.23 0.39
C PHE A 321 18.69 -11.74 -0.56
N LYS A 322 18.49 -11.69 -1.88
CA LYS A 322 19.48 -12.04 -2.91
C LYS A 322 20.07 -13.44 -2.71
N PRO A 323 19.24 -14.51 -2.72
CA PRO A 323 19.77 -15.87 -2.77
C PRO A 323 20.62 -16.09 -4.04
N SER A 324 21.53 -17.09 -4.05
CA SER A 324 22.31 -17.43 -5.24
C SER A 324 21.48 -18.05 -6.35
N GLU A 325 20.44 -18.82 -5.97
CA GLU A 325 19.41 -19.35 -6.86
C GLU A 325 18.07 -19.40 -6.12
N LEU A 326 16.99 -19.07 -6.82
CA LEU A 326 15.61 -19.23 -6.33
C LEU A 326 14.88 -20.19 -7.28
N ILE A 327 14.51 -21.35 -6.76
CA ILE A 327 13.84 -22.41 -7.52
C ILE A 327 12.37 -22.43 -7.09
N LEU A 328 11.47 -22.15 -8.02
CA LEU A 328 10.03 -22.05 -7.81
C LEU A 328 9.34 -23.21 -8.53
N VAL A 329 8.61 -24.03 -7.78
CA VAL A 329 7.89 -25.20 -8.33
C VAL A 329 6.43 -25.11 -8.00
N ASP A 330 5.58 -25.24 -9.01
CA ASP A 330 4.11 -25.36 -8.86
C ASP A 330 3.52 -26.10 -10.06
N GLN A 331 2.41 -26.81 -9.83
CA GLN A 331 1.69 -27.49 -10.91
C GLN A 331 0.78 -26.54 -11.72
N ALA A 332 0.43 -25.38 -11.18
CA ALA A 332 -0.47 -24.40 -11.79
C ALA A 332 0.31 -23.48 -12.75
N GLU A 333 0.26 -23.77 -14.06
CA GLU A 333 1.06 -23.07 -15.08
C GLU A 333 0.77 -21.57 -15.13
N THR A 334 -0.49 -21.17 -15.26
CA THR A 334 -0.87 -19.76 -15.42
C THR A 334 -0.49 -18.88 -14.23
N PRO A 335 -0.78 -19.23 -12.95
CA PRO A 335 -0.29 -18.46 -11.82
C PRO A 335 1.24 -18.46 -11.70
N MET A 336 1.92 -19.55 -12.13
CA MET A 336 3.38 -19.60 -12.15
C MET A 336 3.96 -18.61 -13.17
N HIS A 337 3.29 -18.43 -14.30
CA HIS A 337 3.68 -17.42 -15.29
C HIS A 337 3.65 -16.00 -14.70
N ASP A 338 2.61 -15.67 -13.92
CA ASP A 338 2.51 -14.38 -13.23
C ASP A 338 3.66 -14.15 -12.24
N VAL A 339 4.00 -15.18 -11.45
CA VAL A 339 5.15 -15.13 -10.53
C VAL A 339 6.45 -14.92 -11.31
N ARG A 340 6.64 -15.63 -12.42
CA ARG A 340 7.81 -15.48 -13.30
C ARG A 340 7.94 -14.06 -13.83
N LEU A 341 6.84 -13.47 -14.35
CA LEU A 341 6.83 -12.10 -14.84
C LEU A 341 7.19 -11.10 -13.74
N TYR A 342 6.65 -11.30 -12.54
CA TYR A 342 7.01 -10.47 -11.39
C TYR A 342 8.50 -10.50 -11.11
N MET A 343 9.10 -11.70 -11.03
CA MET A 343 10.53 -11.87 -10.76
C MET A 343 11.40 -11.23 -11.84
N MET A 344 11.05 -11.42 -13.12
CA MET A 344 11.78 -10.80 -14.24
C MET A 344 11.74 -9.28 -14.22
N ASN A 345 10.65 -8.68 -13.76
CA ASN A 345 10.48 -7.23 -13.75
C ASN A 345 11.17 -6.57 -12.54
N HIS A 346 11.15 -7.22 -11.37
CA HIS A 346 11.60 -6.61 -10.11
C HIS A 346 12.95 -7.12 -9.61
N HIS A 347 13.39 -8.32 -10.04
CA HIS A 347 14.63 -8.97 -9.58
C HIS A 347 15.47 -9.47 -10.75
N LYS A 348 15.82 -8.57 -11.67
CA LYS A 348 16.51 -8.89 -12.95
C LYS A 348 17.85 -9.58 -12.78
N ASP A 349 18.57 -9.28 -11.70
CA ASP A 349 19.90 -9.82 -11.42
C ASP A 349 19.86 -11.15 -10.64
N LEU A 350 18.66 -11.61 -10.24
CA LEU A 350 18.51 -12.85 -9.49
C LEU A 350 18.30 -14.03 -10.44
N LYS A 351 19.04 -15.10 -10.20
CA LYS A 351 18.88 -16.37 -10.92
C LYS A 351 17.64 -17.09 -10.41
N VAL A 352 16.52 -16.98 -11.15
CA VAL A 352 15.22 -17.58 -10.80
C VAL A 352 14.84 -18.65 -11.81
N TRP A 353 14.47 -19.83 -11.30
CA TRP A 353 13.94 -20.96 -12.06
C TRP A 353 12.44 -21.11 -11.73
N SER A 354 11.59 -20.89 -12.70
CA SER A 354 10.14 -21.11 -12.58
C SER A 354 9.77 -22.39 -13.30
N ILE A 355 9.46 -23.42 -12.55
CA ILE A 355 9.28 -24.79 -13.06
C ILE A 355 7.83 -25.22 -12.85
N VAL A 356 7.15 -25.61 -13.94
CA VAL A 356 5.84 -26.23 -13.85
C VAL A 356 6.01 -27.72 -13.55
N GLY A 357 5.52 -28.16 -12.41
CA GLY A 357 5.68 -29.55 -11.99
C GLY A 357 4.87 -29.87 -10.73
N SER A 358 4.48 -31.13 -10.60
CA SER A 358 3.80 -31.66 -9.43
C SER A 358 4.80 -32.24 -8.44
N ILE A 359 4.64 -31.93 -7.15
CA ILE A 359 5.40 -32.56 -6.06
C ILE A 359 5.21 -34.07 -5.99
N THR A 360 4.18 -34.60 -6.61
CA THR A 360 3.89 -36.05 -6.69
C THR A 360 4.66 -36.74 -7.79
N ASN A 361 5.28 -36.00 -8.70
CA ASN A 361 6.14 -36.56 -9.75
C ASN A 361 7.57 -36.72 -9.23
N GLU A 362 7.82 -37.89 -8.63
CA GLU A 362 9.08 -38.21 -7.97
C GLU A 362 10.29 -38.05 -8.89
N SER A 363 10.18 -38.51 -10.15
CA SER A 363 11.26 -38.41 -11.13
C SER A 363 11.60 -36.94 -11.48
N GLN A 364 10.58 -36.10 -11.69
CA GLN A 364 10.80 -34.67 -11.99
C GLN A 364 11.39 -33.94 -10.78
N MET A 365 10.88 -34.20 -9.57
CA MET A 365 11.39 -33.58 -8.34
C MET A 365 12.85 -34.01 -8.10
N GLU A 366 13.17 -35.27 -8.32
CA GLU A 366 14.56 -35.76 -8.19
C GLU A 366 15.50 -35.05 -9.17
N GLN A 367 15.09 -34.85 -10.43
CA GLN A 367 15.90 -34.11 -11.39
C GLN A 367 16.15 -32.66 -10.93
N ILE A 368 15.14 -31.99 -10.35
CA ILE A 368 15.27 -30.64 -9.81
C ILE A 368 16.26 -30.62 -8.65
N PHE A 369 16.13 -31.54 -7.68
CA PHE A 369 17.06 -31.62 -6.57
C PHE A 369 18.49 -31.97 -6.99
N ALA A 370 18.66 -32.86 -7.97
CA ALA A 370 19.97 -33.23 -8.51
C ALA A 370 20.65 -32.03 -9.20
N ALA A 371 19.90 -31.28 -9.99
CA ALA A 371 20.41 -30.14 -10.75
C ALA A 371 20.77 -28.94 -9.85
N HIS A 372 19.89 -28.62 -8.90
CA HIS A 372 19.97 -27.37 -8.12
C HIS A 372 20.51 -27.54 -6.71
N LYS A 373 20.40 -28.75 -6.11
CA LYS A 373 20.82 -29.06 -4.74
C LYS A 373 20.44 -27.98 -3.73
N PRO A 374 19.14 -27.74 -3.50
CA PRO A 374 18.67 -26.66 -2.65
C PRO A 374 19.16 -26.82 -1.23
N GLU A 375 19.67 -25.76 -0.63
CA GLU A 375 20.15 -25.74 0.75
C GLU A 375 19.03 -25.51 1.75
N TYR A 376 17.99 -24.78 1.31
CA TYR A 376 16.76 -24.51 2.09
C TYR A 376 15.53 -24.81 1.24
N VAL A 377 14.55 -25.44 1.83
CA VAL A 377 13.27 -25.77 1.19
C VAL A 377 12.14 -25.18 2.01
N PHE A 378 11.29 -24.38 1.36
CA PHE A 378 10.01 -23.92 1.90
C PHE A 378 8.90 -24.67 1.19
N HIS A 379 8.22 -25.56 1.94
CA HIS A 379 7.22 -26.44 1.36
C HIS A 379 5.81 -25.92 1.64
N ALA A 380 5.27 -25.15 0.66
CA ALA A 380 3.93 -24.57 0.71
C ALA A 380 2.90 -25.28 -0.21
N ALA A 381 3.34 -26.28 -0.97
CA ALA A 381 2.46 -27.05 -1.84
C ALA A 381 1.49 -27.92 -1.03
N ALA A 382 0.19 -27.68 -1.17
CA ALA A 382 -0.86 -28.52 -0.60
C ALA A 382 -2.23 -28.19 -1.22
N TYR A 383 -3.14 -29.14 -1.26
CA TYR A 383 -4.57 -28.89 -1.41
C TYR A 383 -5.17 -28.47 -0.07
N LYS A 384 -5.87 -27.32 -0.04
CA LYS A 384 -6.30 -26.67 1.21
C LYS A 384 -7.83 -26.58 1.38
N HIS A 385 -8.60 -26.78 0.31
CA HIS A 385 -10.05 -26.62 0.36
C HIS A 385 -10.73 -27.82 1.00
N VAL A 386 -11.25 -27.60 2.23
CA VAL A 386 -11.88 -28.66 3.04
C VAL A 386 -12.99 -29.40 2.26
N PRO A 387 -14.00 -28.76 1.64
CA PRO A 387 -15.06 -29.48 0.95
C PRO A 387 -14.52 -30.38 -0.18
N MET A 388 -13.56 -29.87 -0.97
CA MET A 388 -12.99 -30.66 -2.06
C MET A 388 -12.25 -31.91 -1.56
N MET A 389 -11.61 -31.82 -0.41
CA MET A 389 -10.87 -32.96 0.16
C MET A 389 -11.82 -33.94 0.87
N GLU A 390 -12.95 -33.47 1.40
CA GLU A 390 -14.03 -34.35 1.89
C GLU A 390 -14.66 -35.15 0.76
N ASP A 391 -14.84 -34.53 -0.42
CA ASP A 391 -15.37 -35.20 -1.61
C ASP A 391 -14.37 -36.16 -2.24
N THR A 392 -13.06 -35.88 -2.14
CA THR A 392 -11.99 -36.64 -2.82
C THR A 392 -10.80 -36.90 -1.87
N PRO A 393 -10.94 -37.74 -0.84
CA PRO A 393 -9.88 -38.05 0.12
C PRO A 393 -8.58 -38.56 -0.52
N ALA A 394 -8.71 -39.37 -1.57
CA ALA A 394 -7.57 -39.90 -2.30
C ALA A 394 -6.61 -38.78 -2.77
N MET A 395 -7.17 -37.68 -3.25
CA MET A 395 -6.35 -36.54 -3.72
C MET A 395 -5.62 -35.83 -2.58
N ALA A 396 -6.22 -35.75 -1.39
CA ALA A 396 -5.55 -35.23 -0.21
C ALA A 396 -4.33 -36.08 0.17
N ILE A 397 -4.45 -37.42 0.07
CA ILE A 397 -3.35 -38.33 0.35
C ILE A 397 -2.26 -38.24 -0.71
N GLN A 398 -2.62 -38.37 -1.98
CA GLN A 398 -1.65 -38.33 -3.07
C GLN A 398 -0.89 -37.00 -3.12
N ASN A 399 -1.58 -35.87 -3.02
CA ASN A 399 -0.92 -34.57 -3.12
C ASN A 399 -0.26 -34.14 -1.79
N ASN A 400 -1.03 -34.12 -0.69
CA ASN A 400 -0.49 -33.56 0.55
C ASN A 400 0.48 -34.54 1.24
N VAL A 401 0.07 -35.81 1.44
CA VAL A 401 0.86 -36.77 2.21
C VAL A 401 2.02 -37.31 1.39
N PHE A 402 1.74 -37.94 0.26
CA PHE A 402 2.78 -38.52 -0.60
C PHE A 402 3.68 -37.43 -1.18
N GLY A 403 3.13 -36.33 -1.70
CA GLY A 403 3.93 -35.22 -2.23
C GLY A 403 4.87 -34.61 -1.18
N THR A 404 4.43 -34.45 0.08
CA THR A 404 5.30 -34.01 1.17
C THR A 404 6.43 -35.01 1.44
N ARG A 405 6.12 -36.32 1.45
CA ARG A 405 7.14 -37.36 1.59
C ARG A 405 8.20 -37.27 0.51
N VAL A 406 7.78 -37.17 -0.75
CA VAL A 406 8.72 -37.08 -1.90
C VAL A 406 9.71 -35.92 -1.71
N ILE A 407 9.21 -34.74 -1.38
CA ILE A 407 10.08 -33.56 -1.21
C ILE A 407 10.95 -33.70 0.04
N ALA A 408 10.44 -34.27 1.14
CA ALA A 408 11.18 -34.49 2.39
C ALA A 408 12.32 -35.52 2.19
N ASP A 409 12.03 -36.65 1.54
CA ASP A 409 13.02 -37.71 1.27
C ASP A 409 14.13 -37.19 0.33
N LEU A 410 13.77 -36.41 -0.71
CA LEU A 410 14.73 -35.77 -1.59
C LEU A 410 15.56 -34.71 -0.86
N ALA A 411 14.99 -33.94 0.04
CA ALA A 411 15.72 -33.00 0.87
C ALA A 411 16.82 -33.70 1.68
N VAL A 412 16.51 -34.85 2.28
CA VAL A 412 17.51 -35.67 3.01
C VAL A 412 18.56 -36.25 2.04
N LYS A 413 18.12 -36.83 0.92
CA LYS A 413 19.01 -37.44 -0.09
C LYS A 413 20.03 -36.44 -0.64
N TYR A 414 19.61 -35.18 -0.89
CA TYR A 414 20.45 -34.13 -1.46
C TYR A 414 21.05 -33.18 -0.43
N GLN A 415 21.02 -33.57 0.87
CA GLN A 415 21.68 -32.88 1.99
C GLN A 415 21.21 -31.42 2.15
N THR A 416 19.93 -31.18 1.95
CA THR A 416 19.28 -29.91 2.30
C THR A 416 19.50 -29.63 3.79
N ARG A 417 19.92 -28.41 4.15
CA ARG A 417 20.21 -28.04 5.52
C ARG A 417 18.93 -27.94 6.34
N LYS A 418 17.91 -27.28 5.76
CA LYS A 418 16.64 -27.05 6.46
C LYS A 418 15.44 -27.18 5.53
N PHE A 419 14.41 -27.83 6.03
CA PHE A 419 13.13 -28.02 5.39
C PHE A 419 12.04 -27.38 6.27
N VAL A 420 11.40 -26.31 5.78
CA VAL A 420 10.32 -25.61 6.48
C VAL A 420 8.99 -26.03 5.87
N MET A 421 8.20 -26.79 6.62
CA MET A 421 6.88 -27.23 6.22
C MET A 421 5.81 -26.23 6.65
N ILE A 422 4.98 -25.78 5.74
CA ILE A 422 3.82 -24.95 6.05
C ILE A 422 2.63 -25.84 6.36
N SER A 423 2.09 -25.72 7.58
CA SER A 423 0.92 -26.42 8.09
C SER A 423 -0.20 -25.44 8.46
N THR A 424 -1.22 -25.91 9.16
CA THR A 424 -2.44 -25.16 9.44
C THR A 424 -2.97 -25.49 10.83
N ASP A 425 -3.76 -24.57 11.42
CA ASP A 425 -4.58 -24.80 12.62
C ASP A 425 -5.51 -26.02 12.49
N LYS A 426 -5.97 -26.35 11.28
CA LYS A 426 -6.86 -27.47 11.00
C LYS A 426 -6.21 -28.86 11.16
N ALA A 427 -4.88 -28.91 11.28
CA ALA A 427 -4.15 -30.12 11.64
C ALA A 427 -4.28 -30.46 13.14
N VAL A 428 -4.78 -29.53 13.96
CA VAL A 428 -5.02 -29.72 15.40
C VAL A 428 -6.43 -30.30 15.61
N ASN A 429 -6.53 -31.44 16.33
CA ASN A 429 -7.81 -32.13 16.50
C ASN A 429 -8.62 -32.12 15.19
N PRO A 430 -8.10 -32.71 14.11
CA PRO A 430 -8.70 -32.57 12.80
C PRO A 430 -10.14 -33.06 12.76
N THR A 431 -11.02 -32.29 12.12
CA THR A 431 -12.44 -32.65 11.93
C THR A 431 -12.76 -32.95 10.47
N ASN A 432 -11.74 -32.91 9.62
CA ASN A 432 -11.85 -33.10 8.19
C ASN A 432 -10.61 -33.75 7.59
N VAL A 433 -10.79 -34.30 6.38
CA VAL A 433 -9.75 -35.00 5.62
C VAL A 433 -8.52 -34.10 5.37
N MET A 434 -8.75 -32.86 4.97
CA MET A 434 -7.66 -31.91 4.69
C MET A 434 -6.78 -31.67 5.93
N GLY A 435 -7.38 -31.37 7.08
CA GLY A 435 -6.66 -31.17 8.34
C GLY A 435 -5.91 -32.43 8.78
N CYS A 436 -6.56 -33.62 8.67
CA CYS A 436 -5.93 -34.90 8.96
C CYS A 436 -4.75 -35.20 8.04
N SER A 437 -4.86 -34.90 6.72
CA SER A 437 -3.74 -35.07 5.77
C SER A 437 -2.53 -34.23 6.16
N LYS A 438 -2.74 -32.99 6.60
CA LYS A 438 -1.67 -32.10 7.07
C LYS A 438 -1.05 -32.61 8.39
N ARG A 439 -1.86 -33.18 9.30
CA ARG A 439 -1.36 -33.80 10.52
C ARG A 439 -0.46 -34.99 10.21
N ILE A 440 -0.82 -35.83 9.23
CA ILE A 440 0.02 -36.95 8.79
C ILE A 440 1.35 -36.44 8.22
N CYS A 441 1.35 -35.36 7.47
CA CYS A 441 2.58 -34.72 6.98
C CYS A 441 3.48 -34.22 8.13
N GLU A 442 2.88 -33.62 9.19
CA GLU A 442 3.63 -33.21 10.38
C GLU A 442 4.28 -34.41 11.08
N ILE A 443 3.52 -35.50 11.26
CA ILE A 443 4.03 -36.74 11.86
C ILE A 443 5.20 -37.30 11.05
N TYR A 444 5.08 -37.29 9.72
CA TYR A 444 6.17 -37.74 8.84
C TYR A 444 7.44 -36.89 8.99
N CYS A 445 7.33 -35.59 8.87
CA CYS A 445 8.47 -34.68 8.97
C CYS A 445 9.16 -34.75 10.34
N GLN A 446 8.38 -34.79 11.42
CA GLN A 446 8.91 -34.93 12.79
C GLN A 446 9.61 -36.25 13.01
N SER A 447 8.98 -37.38 12.62
CA SER A 447 9.56 -38.71 12.77
C SER A 447 10.85 -38.88 11.94
N LEU A 448 10.89 -38.32 10.74
CA LEU A 448 12.09 -38.31 9.89
C LEU A 448 13.21 -37.47 10.52
N ASN A 449 12.87 -36.28 11.07
CA ASN A 449 13.85 -35.45 11.79
C ASN A 449 14.45 -36.22 12.99
N LYS A 450 13.60 -36.89 13.78
CA LYS A 450 14.03 -37.69 14.91
C LYS A 450 14.95 -38.83 14.47
N ALA A 451 14.58 -39.57 13.41
CA ALA A 451 15.40 -40.66 12.86
C ALA A 451 16.78 -40.16 12.36
N ILE A 452 16.88 -38.92 11.84
CA ILE A 452 18.17 -38.32 11.49
C ILE A 452 18.97 -38.01 12.76
N GLN A 453 18.36 -37.41 13.77
CA GLN A 453 19.02 -37.09 15.04
C GLN A 453 19.52 -38.34 15.78
N ASP A 454 18.75 -39.41 15.75
CA ASP A 454 19.11 -40.70 16.38
C ASP A 454 20.08 -41.52 15.52
N GLY A 455 20.43 -41.07 14.31
CA GLY A 455 21.33 -41.77 13.40
C GLY A 455 20.72 -42.96 12.64
N GLU A 456 19.40 -43.17 12.73
CA GLU A 456 18.68 -44.23 11.99
C GLU A 456 18.65 -43.92 10.49
N VAL A 457 18.57 -42.63 10.13
CA VAL A 457 18.61 -42.12 8.76
C VAL A 457 19.80 -41.21 8.60
N LYS A 458 20.63 -41.47 7.58
CA LYS A 458 21.79 -40.66 7.31
C LYS A 458 21.35 -39.34 6.60
N GLY A 459 21.56 -38.22 7.27
CA GLY A 459 21.21 -36.90 6.73
C GLY A 459 21.66 -35.77 7.64
N VAL A 460 21.48 -34.52 7.16
CA VAL A 460 21.79 -33.28 7.91
C VAL A 460 20.56 -32.38 8.01
N THR A 461 19.47 -32.77 7.37
CA THR A 461 18.28 -31.94 7.20
C THR A 461 17.54 -31.73 8.51
N GLN A 462 17.30 -30.48 8.86
CA GLN A 462 16.46 -30.08 9.99
C GLN A 462 15.06 -29.79 9.47
N PHE A 463 14.07 -30.52 10.00
CA PHE A 463 12.66 -30.33 9.64
C PHE A 463 11.99 -29.40 10.66
N VAL A 464 11.43 -28.31 10.17
CA VAL A 464 10.69 -27.31 10.95
C VAL A 464 9.28 -27.24 10.40
N THR A 465 8.29 -27.26 11.26
CA THR A 465 6.87 -27.11 10.87
C THR A 465 6.32 -25.80 11.42
N THR A 466 5.50 -25.11 10.63
CA THR A 466 4.81 -23.88 11.05
C THR A 466 3.30 -24.08 10.93
N ARG A 467 2.56 -23.73 12.00
CA ARG A 467 1.08 -23.74 12.06
C ARG A 467 0.55 -22.34 12.22
N PHE A 468 -0.38 -21.96 11.36
CA PHE A 468 -1.15 -20.73 11.47
C PHE A 468 -2.55 -20.92 10.89
N GLY A 469 -3.46 -20.01 11.24
CA GLY A 469 -4.84 -20.05 10.81
C GLY A 469 -5.08 -19.50 9.40
N ASN A 470 -6.22 -18.84 9.19
CA ASN A 470 -6.55 -18.34 7.87
C ASN A 470 -5.71 -17.11 7.53
N VAL A 471 -5.38 -16.96 6.25
CA VAL A 471 -4.73 -15.76 5.73
C VAL A 471 -5.69 -14.96 4.87
N LEU A 472 -5.67 -13.63 5.08
CA LEU A 472 -6.56 -12.70 4.38
C LEU A 472 -6.22 -12.60 2.89
N GLY A 473 -7.23 -12.44 2.06
CA GLY A 473 -7.06 -12.23 0.63
C GLY A 473 -6.53 -13.43 -0.15
N SER A 474 -6.37 -14.61 0.48
CA SER A 474 -5.91 -15.80 -0.22
C SER A 474 -6.95 -16.32 -1.23
N ASN A 475 -6.48 -16.89 -2.34
CA ASN A 475 -7.33 -17.42 -3.39
C ASN A 475 -8.36 -18.42 -2.83
N GLY A 476 -9.64 -18.23 -3.20
CA GLY A 476 -10.77 -19.04 -2.76
C GLY A 476 -11.16 -18.85 -1.29
N SER A 477 -10.63 -17.82 -0.59
CA SER A 477 -11.02 -17.50 0.79
C SER A 477 -12.31 -16.69 0.85
N VAL A 478 -12.79 -16.46 2.07
CA VAL A 478 -14.07 -15.80 2.35
C VAL A 478 -14.16 -14.36 1.81
N ILE A 479 -13.07 -13.59 1.84
CA ILE A 479 -13.09 -12.18 1.42
C ILE A 479 -13.28 -12.03 -0.10
N PRO A 480 -12.51 -12.70 -0.98
CA PRO A 480 -12.79 -12.70 -2.41
C PRO A 480 -14.21 -13.15 -2.75
N LEU A 481 -14.73 -14.17 -2.06
CA LEU A 481 -16.10 -14.64 -2.23
C LEU A 481 -17.12 -13.53 -1.92
N PHE A 482 -16.96 -12.87 -0.77
CA PHE A 482 -17.85 -11.78 -0.36
C PHE A 482 -17.78 -10.59 -1.30
N LYS A 483 -16.57 -10.19 -1.75
CA LYS A 483 -16.40 -9.15 -2.78
C LYS A 483 -17.18 -9.47 -4.06
N GLU A 484 -17.11 -10.71 -4.51
CA GLU A 484 -17.84 -11.16 -5.70
C GLU A 484 -19.37 -11.17 -5.50
N GLN A 485 -19.84 -11.69 -4.36
CA GLN A 485 -21.26 -11.73 -4.02
C GLN A 485 -21.85 -10.31 -3.89
N ILE A 486 -21.13 -9.40 -3.23
CA ILE A 486 -21.54 -7.99 -3.11
C ILE A 486 -21.61 -7.33 -4.49
N LYS A 487 -20.62 -7.58 -5.36
CA LYS A 487 -20.59 -7.05 -6.72
C LYS A 487 -21.78 -7.55 -7.57
N LYS A 488 -22.25 -8.78 -7.32
CA LYS A 488 -23.43 -9.39 -7.98
C LYS A 488 -24.77 -8.91 -7.38
N GLY A 489 -24.76 -8.12 -6.31
CA GLY A 489 -25.98 -7.63 -5.64
C GLY A 489 -26.46 -8.52 -4.49
N GLY A 490 -25.66 -9.47 -4.05
CA GLY A 490 -25.93 -10.39 -2.94
C GLY A 490 -26.74 -11.64 -3.34
N PRO A 491 -27.19 -12.45 -2.33
CA PRO A 491 -26.87 -12.30 -0.92
C PRO A 491 -25.40 -12.66 -0.61
N VAL A 492 -24.88 -12.17 0.54
CA VAL A 492 -23.61 -12.62 1.09
C VAL A 492 -23.86 -13.84 1.95
N THR A 493 -23.22 -14.97 1.61
CA THR A 493 -23.47 -16.25 2.30
C THR A 493 -22.48 -16.50 3.41
N VAL A 494 -22.95 -16.69 4.65
CA VAL A 494 -22.18 -17.02 5.83
C VAL A 494 -22.66 -18.37 6.37
N THR A 495 -21.73 -19.26 6.73
CA THR A 495 -22.11 -20.61 7.15
C THR A 495 -22.80 -20.65 8.52
N HIS A 496 -22.42 -19.80 9.47
CA HIS A 496 -23.11 -19.69 10.76
C HIS A 496 -22.96 -18.30 11.37
N LYS A 497 -23.97 -17.82 12.10
CA LYS A 497 -23.96 -16.46 12.71
C LYS A 497 -22.83 -16.23 13.72
N ASP A 498 -22.42 -17.29 14.43
CA ASP A 498 -21.41 -17.24 15.49
C ASP A 498 -20.06 -17.80 15.06
N ILE A 499 -19.86 -18.07 13.77
CA ILE A 499 -18.59 -18.59 13.29
C ILE A 499 -17.50 -17.55 13.42
N ILE A 500 -16.39 -17.94 14.04
CA ILE A 500 -15.21 -17.10 14.19
C ILE A 500 -14.01 -17.70 13.50
N ARG A 501 -13.12 -16.86 13.00
CA ARG A 501 -11.84 -17.27 12.44
C ARG A 501 -10.75 -16.30 12.86
N TYR A 502 -9.56 -16.86 13.03
CA TYR A 502 -8.35 -16.06 13.14
C TYR A 502 -7.83 -15.72 11.76
N PHE A 503 -7.36 -14.50 11.61
CA PHE A 503 -6.81 -14.04 10.33
C PHE A 503 -5.43 -13.43 10.51
N MET A 504 -4.59 -13.58 9.51
CA MET A 504 -3.28 -12.95 9.40
C MET A 504 -3.09 -12.46 7.97
N LEU A 505 -2.32 -11.40 7.76
CA LEU A 505 -1.93 -11.01 6.40
C LEU A 505 -0.96 -12.02 5.80
N ILE A 506 -1.02 -12.23 4.50
CA ILE A 506 -0.10 -13.14 3.81
C ILE A 506 1.37 -12.73 4.03
N PRO A 507 1.74 -11.42 3.89
CA PRO A 507 3.12 -10.99 4.18
C PRO A 507 3.56 -11.23 5.63
N GLU A 508 2.66 -11.07 6.60
CA GLU A 508 2.94 -11.34 8.02
C GLU A 508 3.23 -12.82 8.27
N ALA A 509 2.35 -13.69 7.75
CA ALA A 509 2.55 -15.14 7.85
C ALA A 509 3.90 -15.56 7.24
N CYS A 510 4.25 -15.03 6.07
CA CYS A 510 5.52 -15.33 5.42
C CYS A 510 6.73 -14.83 6.24
N ARG A 511 6.69 -13.65 6.84
CA ARG A 511 7.74 -13.16 7.74
C ARG A 511 7.94 -14.10 8.94
N LEU A 512 6.84 -14.54 9.58
CA LEU A 512 6.93 -15.48 10.70
C LEU A 512 7.42 -16.87 10.28
N VAL A 513 7.11 -17.33 9.06
CA VAL A 513 7.67 -18.58 8.50
C VAL A 513 9.17 -18.45 8.30
N LEU A 514 9.66 -17.33 7.80
CA LEU A 514 11.10 -17.06 7.67
C LEU A 514 11.78 -17.02 9.05
N GLU A 515 11.17 -16.33 10.02
CA GLU A 515 11.66 -16.26 11.40
C GLU A 515 11.73 -17.65 12.06
N ALA A 516 10.65 -18.43 11.97
CA ALA A 516 10.61 -19.82 12.46
C ALA A 516 11.69 -20.68 11.77
N GLY A 517 11.93 -20.44 10.48
CA GLY A 517 13.01 -21.07 9.73
C GLY A 517 14.40 -20.76 10.30
N THR A 518 14.65 -19.55 10.79
CA THR A 518 15.94 -19.20 11.42
C THR A 518 16.08 -19.82 12.81
N MET A 519 15.03 -19.77 13.62
CA MET A 519 15.04 -20.21 15.03
C MET A 519 15.04 -21.72 15.20
N GLY A 520 14.45 -22.48 14.26
CA GLY A 520 14.27 -23.93 14.39
C GLY A 520 15.60 -24.69 14.33
N HIS A 521 15.70 -25.71 15.13
CA HIS A 521 16.85 -26.64 15.20
C HIS A 521 16.52 -28.04 14.70
N GLY A 522 15.24 -28.28 14.36
CA GLY A 522 14.70 -29.52 13.80
C GLY A 522 13.83 -30.30 14.79
N GLY A 523 12.63 -30.65 14.31
CA GLY A 523 11.59 -31.37 15.08
C GLY A 523 10.53 -30.45 15.67
N GLU A 524 10.71 -29.13 15.66
CA GLU A 524 9.75 -28.20 16.25
C GLU A 524 8.51 -28.02 15.36
N ILE A 525 7.37 -27.82 16.03
CA ILE A 525 6.17 -27.23 15.43
C ILE A 525 5.98 -25.84 16.03
N PHE A 526 6.24 -24.83 15.23
CA PHE A 526 6.00 -23.44 15.59
C PHE A 526 4.55 -23.06 15.34
N VAL A 527 3.92 -22.48 16.34
CA VAL A 527 2.54 -22.02 16.32
C VAL A 527 2.53 -20.50 16.40
N PHE A 528 1.88 -19.86 15.44
CA PHE A 528 1.84 -18.40 15.38
C PHE A 528 0.65 -17.86 16.16
N ASP A 529 0.89 -16.78 16.89
CA ASP A 529 -0.16 -16.01 17.53
C ASP A 529 -0.93 -15.23 16.44
N MET A 530 -2.20 -15.57 16.30
CA MET A 530 -3.08 -15.05 15.28
C MET A 530 -3.81 -13.75 15.69
N GLY A 531 -3.54 -13.24 16.89
CA GLY A 531 -4.27 -12.08 17.44
C GLY A 531 -5.73 -12.37 17.77
N ASP A 532 -6.58 -11.37 17.67
CA ASP A 532 -7.99 -11.48 18.04
C ASP A 532 -8.83 -12.21 16.99
N PRO A 533 -9.76 -13.08 17.42
CA PRO A 533 -10.67 -13.76 16.51
C PRO A 533 -11.71 -12.81 15.91
N VAL A 534 -12.03 -12.98 14.64
CA VAL A 534 -12.99 -12.18 13.91
C VAL A 534 -14.25 -13.00 13.62
N ARG A 535 -15.42 -12.46 13.96
CA ARG A 535 -16.71 -13.03 13.58
C ARG A 535 -16.96 -12.81 12.09
N ILE A 536 -17.22 -13.87 11.34
CA ILE A 536 -17.38 -13.81 9.88
C ILE A 536 -18.61 -12.99 9.48
N ALA A 537 -19.68 -13.03 10.26
CA ALA A 537 -20.87 -12.21 10.03
C ALA A 537 -20.57 -10.69 10.14
N ASP A 538 -19.76 -10.29 11.12
CA ASP A 538 -19.36 -8.89 11.30
C ASP A 538 -18.44 -8.43 10.16
N LEU A 539 -17.56 -9.32 9.70
CA LEU A 539 -16.71 -9.07 8.52
C LEU A 539 -17.57 -8.86 7.26
N ALA A 540 -18.56 -9.72 7.04
CA ALA A 540 -19.49 -9.60 5.92
C ALA A 540 -20.26 -8.27 5.96
N GLN A 541 -20.78 -7.90 7.13
CA GLN A 541 -21.51 -6.66 7.34
C GLN A 541 -20.64 -5.43 7.02
N ARG A 542 -19.41 -5.39 7.54
CA ARG A 542 -18.45 -4.31 7.25
C ARG A 542 -18.11 -4.22 5.76
N MET A 543 -17.95 -5.35 5.08
CA MET A 543 -17.66 -5.35 3.64
C MET A 543 -18.84 -4.80 2.81
N ILE A 544 -20.09 -5.13 3.17
CA ILE A 544 -21.29 -4.57 2.54
C ILE A 544 -21.33 -3.06 2.72
N GLU A 545 -21.09 -2.58 3.95
CA GLU A 545 -21.10 -1.15 4.27
C GLU A 545 -20.01 -0.37 3.53
N LEU A 546 -18.77 -0.89 3.52
CA LEU A 546 -17.65 -0.28 2.79
C LEU A 546 -17.90 -0.21 1.28
N SER A 547 -18.52 -1.23 0.70
CA SER A 547 -18.82 -1.24 -0.73
C SER A 547 -19.87 -0.21 -1.14
N GLY A 548 -20.62 0.34 -0.17
CA GLY A 548 -21.77 1.23 -0.42
C GLY A 548 -22.95 0.53 -1.12
N ALA A 549 -22.93 -0.80 -1.21
CA ALA A 549 -23.99 -1.57 -1.85
C ALA A 549 -25.33 -1.39 -1.11
N LYS A 550 -26.38 -1.21 -1.88
CA LYS A 550 -27.75 -1.07 -1.34
C LYS A 550 -28.47 -2.41 -1.47
N ASN A 551 -29.19 -2.81 -0.43
CA ASN A 551 -30.05 -4.00 -0.41
C ASN A 551 -29.34 -5.36 -0.46
N VAL A 552 -28.04 -5.43 -0.18
CA VAL A 552 -27.32 -6.71 -0.02
C VAL A 552 -27.58 -7.21 1.41
N LYS A 553 -28.04 -8.47 1.54
CA LYS A 553 -28.35 -9.11 2.81
C LYS A 553 -27.36 -10.26 3.07
N ILE A 554 -27.16 -10.58 4.35
CA ILE A 554 -26.43 -11.79 4.77
C ILE A 554 -27.43 -12.94 4.86
N GLU A 555 -27.07 -14.08 4.28
CA GLU A 555 -27.81 -15.34 4.36
C GLU A 555 -26.99 -16.41 5.06
N TYR A 556 -27.60 -17.15 6.00
CA TYR A 556 -26.92 -18.22 6.74
C TYR A 556 -27.24 -19.58 6.11
N THR A 557 -26.19 -20.28 5.64
CA THR A 557 -26.33 -21.50 4.84
C THR A 557 -26.19 -22.80 5.65
N GLY A 558 -25.78 -22.74 6.91
CA GLY A 558 -25.38 -23.89 7.71
C GLY A 558 -23.89 -24.23 7.59
N LEU A 559 -23.33 -24.90 8.59
CA LEU A 559 -21.93 -25.34 8.57
C LEU A 559 -21.73 -26.38 7.45
N ARG A 560 -20.58 -26.33 6.80
CA ARG A 560 -20.16 -27.26 5.75
C ARG A 560 -19.56 -28.53 6.38
N ASP A 561 -19.46 -29.57 5.56
CA ASP A 561 -18.80 -30.81 5.95
C ASP A 561 -17.36 -30.55 6.43
N GLY A 562 -17.02 -31.09 7.60
CA GLY A 562 -15.71 -30.90 8.22
C GLY A 562 -15.46 -29.52 8.87
N GLU A 563 -16.40 -28.57 8.79
CA GLU A 563 -16.21 -27.20 9.30
C GLU A 563 -16.43 -27.13 10.81
N LYS A 564 -15.47 -26.46 11.52
CA LYS A 564 -15.58 -26.13 12.95
C LYS A 564 -16.24 -24.77 13.13
N LEU A 565 -17.05 -24.60 14.19
CA LEU A 565 -17.56 -23.29 14.61
C LEU A 565 -16.43 -22.39 15.10
N TYR A 566 -15.49 -22.97 15.86
CA TYR A 566 -14.30 -22.33 16.41
C TYR A 566 -13.08 -23.14 16.00
N GLU A 567 -12.04 -22.50 15.44
CA GLU A 567 -10.77 -23.14 15.13
C GLU A 567 -9.87 -23.15 16.38
N GLU A 568 -9.15 -24.24 16.58
CA GLU A 568 -8.21 -24.44 17.68
C GLU A 568 -6.78 -24.30 17.14
N VAL A 569 -5.99 -23.48 17.76
CA VAL A 569 -4.58 -23.31 17.38
C VAL A 569 -3.69 -24.38 18.02
N LEU A 570 -4.15 -24.94 19.13
CA LEU A 570 -3.47 -25.97 19.96
C LEU A 570 -4.46 -27.05 20.38
N ASN A 571 -3.95 -28.27 20.52
CA ASN A 571 -4.68 -29.36 21.17
C ASN A 571 -4.58 -29.19 22.70
N ASP A 572 -5.61 -29.63 23.46
CA ASP A 572 -5.63 -29.62 24.92
C ASP A 572 -4.46 -30.38 25.57
N ALA A 573 -3.92 -31.39 24.87
CA ALA A 573 -2.74 -32.13 25.26
C ALA A 573 -1.41 -31.51 24.84
N GLU A 574 -1.42 -30.50 23.93
CA GLU A 574 -0.22 -29.83 23.46
C GLU A 574 0.09 -28.62 24.35
N GLN A 575 1.10 -28.74 25.21
CA GLN A 575 1.66 -27.61 25.93
C GLN A 575 2.53 -26.78 24.99
N THR A 576 2.46 -25.47 25.09
CA THR A 576 3.36 -24.60 24.36
C THR A 576 4.46 -24.05 25.25
N LYS A 577 5.63 -23.88 24.66
CA LYS A 577 6.73 -23.12 25.24
C LYS A 577 6.92 -21.81 24.49
N PRO A 578 7.15 -20.70 25.20
CA PRO A 578 7.47 -19.43 24.55
C PRO A 578 8.80 -19.56 23.79
N THR A 579 8.96 -18.75 22.75
CA THR A 579 10.23 -18.57 22.05
C THR A 579 10.80 -17.18 22.32
N VAL A 580 11.92 -16.84 21.70
CA VAL A 580 12.48 -15.49 21.72
C VAL A 580 11.57 -14.49 21.00
N HIS A 581 10.73 -14.95 20.09
CA HIS A 581 9.79 -14.11 19.35
C HIS A 581 8.40 -14.14 19.99
N PRO A 582 7.80 -12.98 20.37
CA PRO A 582 6.55 -12.93 21.14
C PRO A 582 5.35 -13.56 20.42
N LYS A 583 5.32 -13.50 19.08
CA LYS A 583 4.23 -14.07 18.26
C LYS A 583 4.46 -15.52 17.82
N ILE A 584 5.52 -16.18 18.29
CA ILE A 584 5.84 -17.57 17.94
C ILE A 584 5.99 -18.41 19.21
N LYS A 585 5.26 -19.53 19.28
CA LYS A 585 5.36 -20.53 20.36
C LYS A 585 5.77 -21.87 19.77
N VAL A 586 6.40 -22.74 20.54
CA VAL A 586 6.70 -24.12 20.16
C VAL A 586 5.68 -25.05 20.80
N ALA A 587 5.00 -25.86 20.01
CA ALA A 587 4.13 -26.91 20.51
C ALA A 587 4.95 -28.12 20.97
N ALA A 588 4.67 -28.62 22.16
CA ALA A 588 5.17 -29.92 22.61
C ALA A 588 4.31 -31.03 22.01
N VAL A 589 4.86 -31.75 21.07
CA VAL A 589 4.16 -32.78 20.32
C VAL A 589 4.63 -34.18 20.69
N ARG A 590 3.74 -35.17 20.50
CA ARG A 590 4.04 -36.58 20.72
C ARG A 590 5.10 -37.06 19.71
N GLU A 591 6.08 -37.82 20.20
CA GLU A 591 7.06 -38.49 19.35
C GLU A 591 6.43 -39.67 18.60
N TYR A 592 6.83 -39.85 17.34
CA TYR A 592 6.39 -40.94 16.47
C TYR A 592 7.58 -41.71 15.92
N SER A 593 7.46 -43.04 15.83
CA SER A 593 8.46 -43.90 15.19
C SER A 593 8.48 -43.65 13.68
N TYR A 594 9.64 -43.33 13.12
CA TYR A 594 9.80 -43.15 11.68
C TYR A 594 9.41 -44.37 10.86
N LYS A 595 9.82 -45.58 11.31
CA LYS A 595 9.47 -46.84 10.62
C LYS A 595 7.94 -47.01 10.52
N LEU A 596 7.22 -46.67 11.60
CA LEU A 596 5.77 -46.77 11.62
C LEU A 596 5.12 -45.67 10.77
N ALA A 597 5.61 -44.43 10.88
CA ALA A 597 5.10 -43.29 10.08
C ALA A 597 5.28 -43.55 8.58
N ARG A 598 6.45 -44.00 8.15
CA ARG A 598 6.73 -44.37 6.77
C ARG A 598 5.85 -45.51 6.26
N LYS A 599 5.68 -46.58 7.06
CA LYS A 599 4.81 -47.70 6.70
C LYS A 599 3.36 -47.23 6.53
N ASN A 600 2.85 -46.48 7.51
CA ASN A 600 1.49 -45.96 7.48
C ASN A 600 1.22 -45.07 6.27
N GLU A 601 2.19 -44.25 5.91
CA GLU A 601 2.12 -43.38 4.75
C GLU A 601 2.09 -44.18 3.43
N MET A 602 2.94 -45.20 3.30
CA MET A 602 2.94 -46.12 2.15
C MET A 602 1.63 -46.87 2.02
N ASP A 603 1.15 -47.50 3.13
CA ASP A 603 -0.14 -48.22 3.17
C ASP A 603 -1.28 -47.27 2.74
N LEU A 604 -1.27 -46.02 3.22
CA LEU A 604 -2.28 -45.03 2.93
C LEU A 604 -2.23 -44.56 1.45
N TYR A 605 -1.02 -44.41 0.89
CA TYR A 605 -0.83 -44.09 -0.51
C TYR A 605 -1.37 -45.20 -1.43
N ASP A 606 -1.05 -46.47 -1.11
CA ASP A 606 -1.56 -47.64 -1.87
C ASP A 606 -3.10 -47.72 -1.85
N LEU A 607 -3.70 -47.45 -0.69
CA LEU A 607 -5.15 -47.35 -0.56
C LEU A 607 -5.73 -46.20 -1.39
N SER A 608 -5.04 -45.07 -1.46
CA SER A 608 -5.51 -43.92 -2.22
C SER A 608 -5.58 -44.19 -3.72
N LEU A 609 -4.78 -45.10 -4.25
CA LEU A 609 -4.83 -45.54 -5.65
C LEU A 609 -6.06 -46.41 -5.98
N GLN A 610 -6.72 -46.93 -4.97
CA GLN A 610 -7.95 -47.72 -5.12
C GLN A 610 -9.21 -46.85 -5.10
N TYR A 611 -9.10 -45.59 -4.68
CA TYR A 611 -10.19 -44.61 -4.59
C TYR A 611 -11.37 -45.08 -3.71
N ASP A 612 -11.12 -45.96 -2.69
CA ASP A 612 -12.11 -46.28 -1.67
C ASP A 612 -12.02 -45.24 -0.54
N ASP A 613 -12.89 -44.23 -0.63
CA ASP A 613 -12.91 -43.12 0.31
C ASP A 613 -13.09 -43.59 1.78
N MET A 614 -13.92 -44.62 2.02
CA MET A 614 -14.19 -45.09 3.37
C MET A 614 -12.97 -45.79 3.98
N GLU A 615 -12.26 -46.61 3.21
CA GLU A 615 -11.04 -47.27 3.67
C GLU A 615 -9.90 -46.28 3.89
N ILE A 616 -9.75 -45.29 2.97
CA ILE A 616 -8.78 -44.23 3.12
C ILE A 616 -9.00 -43.48 4.44
N VAL A 617 -10.23 -43.00 4.69
CA VAL A 617 -10.54 -42.24 5.92
C VAL A 617 -10.45 -43.09 7.15
N ARG A 618 -10.82 -44.38 7.09
CA ARG A 618 -10.60 -45.33 8.21
C ARG A 618 -9.12 -45.43 8.57
N LYS A 619 -8.26 -45.59 7.55
CA LYS A 619 -6.81 -45.64 7.76
C LYS A 619 -6.26 -44.32 8.30
N MET A 620 -6.76 -43.18 7.84
CA MET A 620 -6.40 -41.86 8.37
C MET A 620 -6.71 -41.75 9.87
N LYS A 621 -7.88 -42.22 10.31
CA LYS A 621 -8.28 -42.23 11.73
C LYS A 621 -7.46 -43.24 12.59
N GLU A 622 -6.94 -44.29 11.99
CA GLU A 622 -5.98 -45.20 12.68
C GLU A 622 -4.62 -44.48 12.92
N ILE A 623 -4.15 -43.72 11.94
CA ILE A 623 -2.88 -42.99 12.03
C ILE A 623 -3.00 -41.79 12.97
N VAL A 624 -4.13 -41.10 12.93
CA VAL A 624 -4.45 -39.89 13.71
C VAL A 624 -5.69 -40.14 14.56
N PRO A 625 -5.54 -40.75 15.76
CA PRO A 625 -6.68 -41.12 16.61
C PRO A 625 -7.53 -39.93 17.08
N GLU A 626 -6.95 -38.71 17.12
CA GLU A 626 -7.64 -37.46 17.43
C GLU A 626 -8.54 -36.97 16.29
N TYR A 627 -8.48 -37.55 15.08
CA TYR A 627 -9.36 -37.20 13.97
C TYR A 627 -10.78 -37.68 14.20
N LYS A 628 -11.70 -36.74 14.44
CA LYS A 628 -13.14 -36.97 14.53
C LYS A 628 -13.86 -36.15 13.49
N SER A 629 -14.54 -36.82 12.56
CA SER A 629 -15.28 -36.13 11.49
C SER A 629 -16.43 -35.30 12.07
N ARG A 630 -16.76 -34.18 11.45
CA ARG A 630 -17.92 -33.35 11.82
C ARG A 630 -18.71 -33.00 10.56
N HIS A 631 -20.02 -33.20 10.61
CA HIS A 631 -20.94 -32.92 9.50
C HIS A 631 -20.55 -33.63 8.19
N SER A 632 -19.94 -34.81 8.29
CA SER A 632 -19.39 -35.56 7.15
C SER A 632 -19.90 -36.98 7.11
N LYS A 633 -19.99 -37.57 5.92
CA LYS A 633 -20.32 -38.97 5.70
C LYS A 633 -19.39 -39.93 6.47
N TYR A 634 -18.23 -39.48 6.91
CA TYR A 634 -17.21 -40.25 7.61
C TYR A 634 -17.39 -40.30 9.13
N GLU A 635 -18.42 -39.64 9.69
CA GLU A 635 -18.74 -39.77 11.14
C GLU A 635 -19.05 -41.21 11.57
N VAL A 636 -19.55 -42.00 10.63
CA VAL A 636 -19.82 -43.44 10.87
C VAL A 636 -18.57 -44.25 11.23
N LEU A 637 -17.39 -43.70 10.90
CA LEU A 637 -16.09 -44.31 11.21
C LEU A 637 -15.51 -43.85 12.57
N ASP A 638 -16.14 -42.91 13.24
CA ASP A 638 -15.67 -42.44 14.55
C ASP A 638 -15.87 -43.51 15.60
N LYS A 639 -14.81 -43.84 16.33
CA LYS A 639 -14.93 -44.70 17.48
C LYS A 639 -15.77 -43.98 18.54
N LYS A 640 -16.82 -44.67 19.01
CA LYS A 640 -17.69 -44.20 20.09
C LYS A 640 -16.95 -44.04 21.40
#